data_dc807f335dc1deafb61c9c5e3532eca9
#
_entry.id   dc807f335dc1deafb61c9c5e3532eca9
#
_cell.length_a   1.000
_cell.length_b   1.000
_cell.length_c   1.000
_cell.angle_alpha   90.00
_cell.angle_beta   90.00
_cell.angle_gamma   90.00
#
_symmetry.space_group_name_H-M   'P 1'
#
loop_
_entity.id
_entity.type
_entity.pdbx_description
1 polymer ?
#
loop_
_entity_poly.entity_id
_entity_poly.type
_entity_poly.pdbx_seq_one_letter_code
_entity_poly.pdbx_strand_id
1 'polypeptide(L)'
;MKKIFLLIGCIGLQLNLYSQDIATARTQGEGATVTISGIVTNGDELGSPIRYIEDATAALAIYDPEVMGSVNRGDSITVTGVLVDYNGLLEVQPVNDLTNHGSGYSITPQLITPNQIGEDTESELVSIENVVFENAGQVFSVGTHNFSSEGQSGIIYIKAGSSLENTLIPSCPVKMTAISSQYSFTGFDGYQLLIRDENDFEFSGEICFSSAVTQSNITTSSFDVNWSTNLESYSNVSYGLTPELELGEINDSDNLTSLEHTVSLENLEAGTIYYVQAFSNTEEENAYSALYAFATQSTSSGKIRLCFNNSVDTNVATIENAQSSGVYTNDSIKAYIDKAMHTLDVAVYNHSDAMITSAINDAYERGVRVRYITCESTTTMALGSLNDNIPVLERPEVMGIMHNKFIVIDADIADSSWVLSGSTNWTSEQIFNDPNHIIMVQDQSVARTYELEFNEMWGSDGDEPDAANAKFGSDKSNNTPHQFIVNGNQFEVYFSPSDNTTLNISNALKTADEEIDFALLVFTNNQLANTIVERYNDGVEVNGIIEQVNTQGSEYEYLLDLGVNVMSHQGFGDSFHHKYCIVDHANTDSDPLVITGSHNWSGAAETNNDENTMIIHDANIANQFYQEFHQRMNELENQVEPSYNCVGEACIDPMDGSGTYSSLVACEFVCTSTSIDELKTQEIQVYPNPNNGTFTLQVVGLESANMEYKIVDIQGKTIVTDYATITNGLNKIEMKKNLKAGLYFIEFANERIKFVVQ
;
A
#
# COMPACT_ATOMS: atom_id res chain seq x y z
N MET A 1 34.92 51.77 62.59
CA MET A 1 33.74 51.17 61.88
C MET A 1 34.28 50.20 60.89
N LYS A 2 34.32 48.90 61.27
CA LYS A 2 34.76 47.80 60.39
C LYS A 2 33.51 47.20 59.79
N LYS A 3 33.39 47.21 58.42
CA LYS A 3 32.39 46.52 57.71
C LYS A 3 32.84 45.06 57.53
N ILE A 4 32.08 44.13 58.07
CA ILE A 4 32.20 42.67 57.83
C ILE A 4 31.41 42.36 56.58
N PHE A 5 32.11 41.85 55.54
CA PHE A 5 31.48 41.24 54.37
C PHE A 5 31.22 39.75 54.65
N LEU A 6 29.97 39.36 54.67
CA LEU A 6 29.55 37.97 54.78
C LEU A 6 29.57 37.37 53.39
N LEU A 7 30.48 36.43 53.11
CA LEU A 7 30.56 35.68 51.90
C LEU A 7 29.66 34.46 52.04
N ILE A 8 28.48 34.45 51.40
CA ILE A 8 27.62 33.27 51.29
C ILE A 8 28.17 32.42 50.14
N GLY A 9 28.87 31.35 50.46
CA GLY A 9 29.27 30.32 49.51
C GLY A 9 28.06 29.47 49.17
N CYS A 10 27.59 29.57 47.93
CA CYS A 10 26.72 28.56 47.36
C CYS A 10 27.54 27.27 47.19
N ILE A 11 27.32 26.31 48.04
CA ILE A 11 27.74 24.92 47.82
C ILE A 11 26.76 24.37 46.78
N GLY A 12 27.18 24.35 45.52
CA GLY A 12 26.51 23.57 44.49
C GLY A 12 26.69 22.09 44.83
N LEU A 13 25.64 21.43 45.27
CA LEU A 13 25.59 19.99 45.32
C LEU A 13 25.68 19.49 43.83
N GLN A 14 26.86 19.09 43.39
CA GLN A 14 26.96 18.24 42.24
C GLN A 14 26.45 16.87 42.71
N LEU A 15 25.20 16.55 42.37
CA LEU A 15 24.70 15.20 42.37
C LEU A 15 25.47 14.46 41.27
N ASN A 16 26.54 13.74 41.65
CA ASN A 16 27.07 12.70 40.78
C ASN A 16 25.98 11.60 40.72
N LEU A 17 25.17 11.64 39.67
CA LEU A 17 24.29 10.55 39.33
C LEU A 17 25.19 9.37 38.91
N TYR A 18 25.43 8.45 39.84
CA TYR A 18 25.98 7.14 39.48
C TYR A 18 24.92 6.40 38.67
N SER A 19 25.31 5.78 37.58
CA SER A 19 24.40 4.87 36.86
C SER A 19 23.96 3.78 37.80
N GLN A 20 22.65 3.52 37.82
CA GLN A 20 22.06 2.38 38.52
C GLN A 20 21.99 1.18 37.59
N ASP A 21 21.87 -0.03 38.13
CA ASP A 21 21.59 -1.20 37.31
C ASP A 21 20.18 -1.13 36.69
N ILE A 22 20.01 -1.76 35.54
CA ILE A 22 18.78 -1.65 34.76
C ILE A 22 17.60 -2.32 35.50
N ALA A 23 17.80 -3.42 36.18
CA ALA A 23 16.74 -4.06 37.00
C ALA A 23 16.20 -3.10 38.08
N THR A 24 17.07 -2.37 38.77
CA THR A 24 16.66 -1.36 39.73
C THR A 24 15.91 -0.19 39.07
N ALA A 25 16.36 0.25 37.88
CA ALA A 25 15.69 1.29 37.13
C ALA A 25 14.25 0.88 36.76
N ARG A 26 14.05 -0.31 36.21
CA ARG A 26 12.72 -0.85 35.84
C ARG A 26 11.73 -0.83 37.01
N THR A 27 12.18 -1.09 38.25
CA THR A 27 11.31 -1.09 39.44
C THR A 27 10.77 0.30 39.82
N GLN A 28 11.32 1.38 39.28
CA GLN A 28 10.85 2.74 39.57
C GLN A 28 9.56 3.10 38.80
N GLY A 29 9.30 2.40 37.68
CA GLY A 29 8.10 2.54 36.86
C GLY A 29 8.02 3.85 36.08
N GLU A 30 6.93 3.99 35.34
CA GLU A 30 6.64 5.11 34.47
C GLU A 30 6.76 6.48 35.19
N GLY A 31 7.32 7.47 34.47
CA GLY A 31 7.53 8.84 34.94
C GLY A 31 8.81 9.04 35.77
N ALA A 32 9.54 7.98 36.13
CA ALA A 32 10.80 8.12 36.86
C ALA A 32 11.93 8.56 35.91
N THR A 33 12.79 9.47 36.40
CA THR A 33 14.04 9.81 35.73
C THR A 33 15.14 8.87 36.17
N VAL A 34 15.74 8.16 35.22
CA VAL A 34 16.78 7.16 35.47
C VAL A 34 18.07 7.52 34.77
N THR A 35 19.21 7.07 35.34
CA THR A 35 20.51 7.06 34.68
C THR A 35 21.01 5.62 34.71
N ILE A 36 21.13 5.01 33.53
CA ILE A 36 21.46 3.58 33.32
C ILE A 36 22.64 3.45 32.36
N SER A 37 23.37 2.36 32.50
CA SER A 37 24.47 2.02 31.58
C SER A 37 24.30 0.57 31.11
N GLY A 38 24.59 0.33 29.84
CA GLY A 38 24.51 -1.02 29.27
C GLY A 38 25.21 -1.12 27.92
N ILE A 39 25.17 -2.31 27.35
CA ILE A 39 25.63 -2.60 26.00
C ILE A 39 24.44 -2.57 25.06
N VAL A 40 24.59 -1.88 23.95
CA VAL A 40 23.56 -1.77 22.91
C VAL A 40 23.50 -3.07 22.12
N THR A 41 22.31 -3.66 22.04
CA THR A 41 22.09 -4.99 21.44
C THR A 41 21.65 -4.93 19.98
N ASN A 42 21.19 -3.76 19.46
CA ASN A 42 20.85 -3.54 18.05
C ASN A 42 21.35 -2.19 17.52
N GLY A 43 21.49 -2.08 16.21
CA GLY A 43 21.69 -0.83 15.46
C GLY A 43 20.41 -0.44 14.71
N ASP A 44 20.58 -0.10 13.42
CA ASP A 44 19.47 0.28 12.53
C ASP A 44 18.74 -0.91 11.90
N GLU A 45 19.19 -2.13 12.16
CA GLU A 45 18.71 -3.38 11.55
C GLU A 45 17.19 -3.60 11.74
N LEU A 46 16.62 -3.00 12.77
CA LEU A 46 15.19 -3.09 13.05
C LEU A 46 14.35 -2.01 12.34
N GLY A 47 14.94 -1.20 11.46
CA GLY A 47 14.24 -0.15 10.70
C GLY A 47 13.59 0.94 11.59
N SER A 48 14.10 1.17 12.80
CA SER A 48 13.51 2.10 13.76
C SER A 48 14.59 2.76 14.61
N PRO A 49 14.43 4.02 15.06
CA PRO A 49 15.37 4.67 15.96
C PRO A 49 15.38 4.11 17.39
N ILE A 50 14.72 2.98 17.62
CA ILE A 50 14.76 2.27 18.92
C ILE A 50 16.10 1.56 19.08
N ARG A 51 16.69 1.63 20.31
CA ARG A 51 17.84 0.83 20.71
C ARG A 51 17.49 0.10 22.00
N TYR A 52 17.99 -1.11 22.12
CA TYR A 52 17.88 -1.89 23.35
C TYR A 52 19.25 -1.92 24.01
N ILE A 53 19.29 -1.70 25.31
CA ILE A 53 20.52 -1.81 26.12
C ILE A 53 20.34 -2.86 27.19
N GLU A 54 21.41 -3.59 27.48
CA GLU A 54 21.42 -4.66 28.46
C GLU A 54 22.63 -4.56 29.35
N ASP A 55 22.44 -4.82 30.65
CA ASP A 55 23.51 -4.99 31.64
C ASP A 55 23.45 -6.42 32.23
N ALA A 56 24.21 -6.68 33.29
CA ALA A 56 24.22 -8.00 33.92
C ALA A 56 22.90 -8.31 34.69
N THR A 57 21.95 -7.41 34.77
CA THR A 57 20.76 -7.51 35.62
C THR A 57 19.46 -7.53 34.88
N ALA A 58 19.36 -6.81 33.75
CA ALA A 58 18.17 -6.69 32.91
C ALA A 58 18.49 -5.89 31.63
N ALA A 59 17.47 -5.70 30.80
CA ALA A 59 17.54 -4.85 29.62
C ALA A 59 16.41 -3.78 29.61
N LEU A 60 16.55 -2.75 28.75
CA LEU A 60 15.58 -1.68 28.61
C LEU A 60 15.65 -1.09 27.20
N ALA A 61 14.49 -0.73 26.64
CA ALA A 61 14.39 -0.03 25.38
C ALA A 61 14.69 1.47 25.55
N ILE A 62 15.25 2.11 24.53
CA ILE A 62 15.50 3.54 24.45
C ILE A 62 14.98 4.04 23.10
N TYR A 63 14.12 5.03 23.12
CA TYR A 63 13.57 5.63 21.91
C TYR A 63 13.87 7.13 21.87
N ASP A 64 14.65 7.55 20.87
CA ASP A 64 14.89 8.97 20.61
C ASP A 64 15.43 9.15 19.17
N PRO A 65 14.61 9.68 18.24
CA PRO A 65 14.99 9.83 16.82
C PRO A 65 16.20 10.76 16.60
N GLU A 66 16.39 11.76 17.48
CA GLU A 66 17.48 12.75 17.31
C GLU A 66 18.83 12.21 17.79
N VAL A 67 18.82 11.27 18.74
CA VAL A 67 20.03 10.84 19.44
C VAL A 67 20.44 9.42 19.06
N MET A 68 19.49 8.50 18.87
CA MET A 68 19.77 7.08 18.69
C MET A 68 20.38 6.75 17.31
N GLY A 69 20.23 7.58 16.28
CA GLY A 69 20.90 7.39 14.99
C GLY A 69 22.45 7.39 15.04
N SER A 70 23.03 7.87 16.15
CA SER A 70 24.49 7.83 16.36
C SER A 70 24.97 6.66 17.22
N VAL A 71 24.09 5.77 17.65
CA VAL A 71 24.35 4.65 18.58
C VAL A 71 24.23 3.34 17.82
N ASN A 72 25.28 2.53 17.88
CA ASN A 72 25.39 1.30 17.11
C ASN A 72 25.40 0.05 18.01
N ARG A 73 25.04 -1.09 17.43
CA ARG A 73 25.16 -2.41 18.05
C ARG A 73 26.59 -2.63 18.58
N GLY A 74 26.70 -3.03 19.85
CA GLY A 74 27.99 -3.24 20.50
C GLY A 74 28.60 -1.98 21.15
N ASP A 75 27.90 -0.85 21.13
CA ASP A 75 28.31 0.32 21.92
C ASP A 75 28.03 0.11 23.40
N SER A 76 28.93 0.62 24.25
CA SER A 76 28.69 0.77 25.68
C SER A 76 28.25 2.20 25.94
N ILE A 77 27.04 2.39 26.44
CA ILE A 77 26.49 3.73 26.65
C ILE A 77 26.00 3.95 28.09
N THR A 78 25.97 5.20 28.49
CA THR A 78 25.23 5.70 29.67
C THR A 78 24.18 6.68 29.19
N VAL A 79 22.94 6.43 29.57
CA VAL A 79 21.77 7.22 29.18
C VAL A 79 21.05 7.73 30.41
N THR A 80 20.64 9.01 30.38
CA THR A 80 19.72 9.61 31.35
C THR A 80 18.45 10.04 30.64
N GLY A 81 17.30 9.62 31.15
CA GLY A 81 16.00 9.96 30.55
C GLY A 81 14.82 9.57 31.43
N VAL A 82 13.63 9.67 30.93
CA VAL A 82 12.39 9.39 31.64
C VAL A 82 11.83 8.03 31.19
N LEU A 83 11.39 7.20 32.14
CA LEU A 83 10.72 5.95 31.86
C LEU A 83 9.29 6.22 31.39
N VAL A 84 8.92 5.61 30.26
CA VAL A 84 7.59 5.66 29.65
C VAL A 84 7.14 4.24 29.33
N ASP A 85 5.89 3.92 29.57
CA ASP A 85 5.25 2.72 29.06
C ASP A 85 4.64 3.05 27.66
N TYR A 86 5.24 2.49 26.61
CA TYR A 86 4.75 2.64 25.25
C TYR A 86 4.11 1.35 24.76
N ASN A 87 2.78 1.25 24.85
CA ASN A 87 2.03 0.07 24.45
C ASN A 87 2.52 -1.23 25.14
N GLY A 88 2.82 -1.14 26.42
CA GLY A 88 3.32 -2.26 27.24
C GLY A 88 4.84 -2.33 27.34
N LEU A 89 5.59 -1.84 26.37
CA LEU A 89 7.05 -1.83 26.40
C LEU A 89 7.54 -0.67 27.28
N LEU A 90 8.34 -0.99 28.31
CA LEU A 90 8.98 0.04 29.12
C LEU A 90 10.22 0.58 28.38
N GLU A 91 10.25 1.90 28.15
CA GLU A 91 11.33 2.55 27.43
C GLU A 91 11.77 3.87 28.05
N VAL A 92 12.98 4.33 27.71
CA VAL A 92 13.49 5.65 28.06
C VAL A 92 13.16 6.62 26.95
N GLN A 93 12.27 7.60 27.25
CA GLN A 93 11.85 8.66 26.31
C GLN A 93 11.31 9.88 27.11
N PRO A 94 11.79 11.11 26.87
CA PRO A 94 12.93 11.48 26.03
C PRO A 94 14.29 11.16 26.67
N VAL A 95 15.32 11.10 25.84
CA VAL A 95 16.72 11.05 26.30
C VAL A 95 17.18 12.46 26.65
N ASN A 96 17.63 12.66 27.90
CA ASN A 96 18.11 13.96 28.40
C ASN A 96 19.64 14.11 28.31
N ASP A 97 20.38 12.99 28.38
CA ASP A 97 21.84 12.95 28.27
C ASP A 97 22.29 11.56 27.78
N LEU A 98 23.29 11.53 26.91
CA LEU A 98 23.90 10.33 26.37
C LEU A 98 25.42 10.43 26.37
N THR A 99 26.09 9.42 26.92
CA THR A 99 27.53 9.26 26.81
C THR A 99 27.85 7.90 26.19
N ASN A 100 28.55 7.90 25.05
CA ASN A 100 29.07 6.67 24.41
C ASN A 100 30.50 6.44 24.91
N HIS A 101 30.77 5.26 25.50
CA HIS A 101 32.06 4.85 26.07
C HIS A 101 32.92 4.05 25.10
N GLY A 102 32.43 3.77 23.89
CA GLY A 102 33.13 3.02 22.86
C GLY A 102 32.36 1.77 22.42
N SER A 103 32.86 1.14 21.37
CA SER A 103 32.21 0.04 20.64
C SER A 103 32.99 -1.28 20.80
N GLY A 104 32.41 -2.37 20.28
CA GLY A 104 33.07 -3.69 20.22
C GLY A 104 32.73 -4.60 21.41
N TYR A 105 31.71 -4.27 22.15
CA TYR A 105 31.16 -5.12 23.22
C TYR A 105 30.07 -6.04 22.68
N SER A 106 29.82 -7.15 23.39
CA SER A 106 28.77 -8.11 23.03
C SER A 106 28.08 -8.63 24.29
N ILE A 107 26.79 -8.93 24.15
CA ILE A 107 26.00 -9.65 25.13
C ILE A 107 25.88 -11.10 24.65
N THR A 108 25.98 -12.05 25.58
CA THR A 108 25.67 -13.46 25.30
C THR A 108 24.17 -13.66 25.44
N PRO A 109 23.45 -14.08 24.36
CA PRO A 109 22.00 -14.27 24.45
C PRO A 109 21.61 -15.27 25.53
N GLN A 110 20.55 -14.96 26.29
CA GLN A 110 19.99 -15.89 27.25
C GLN A 110 19.23 -17.00 26.50
N LEU A 111 19.59 -18.27 26.75
CA LEU A 111 18.83 -19.39 26.16
C LEU A 111 17.49 -19.55 26.88
N ILE A 112 16.40 -19.46 26.12
CA ILE A 112 15.02 -19.56 26.60
C ILE A 112 14.20 -20.52 25.74
N THR A 113 12.99 -20.85 26.20
CA THR A 113 11.94 -21.51 25.41
C THR A 113 10.84 -20.50 25.04
N PRO A 114 9.99 -20.76 24.02
CA PRO A 114 8.91 -19.84 23.63
C PRO A 114 7.98 -19.41 24.78
N ASN A 115 7.71 -20.29 25.75
CA ASN A 115 6.87 -19.97 26.90
C ASN A 115 7.53 -19.00 27.92
N GLN A 116 8.80 -18.70 27.76
CA GLN A 116 9.53 -17.75 28.61
C GLN A 116 9.64 -16.36 28.00
N ILE A 117 9.10 -16.17 26.79
CA ILE A 117 8.94 -14.83 26.18
C ILE A 117 7.89 -14.09 27.00
N GLY A 118 8.28 -12.98 27.66
CA GLY A 118 7.40 -12.29 28.58
C GLY A 118 8.12 -11.20 29.35
N GLU A 119 7.48 -10.66 30.40
CA GLU A 119 7.98 -9.56 31.23
C GLU A 119 9.39 -9.80 31.80
N ASP A 120 9.67 -11.07 32.20
CA ASP A 120 10.97 -11.41 32.78
C ASP A 120 12.13 -11.38 31.78
N THR A 121 11.83 -11.34 30.47
CA THR A 121 12.81 -11.29 29.39
C THR A 121 12.65 -10.06 28.50
N GLU A 122 11.75 -9.14 28.86
CA GLU A 122 11.48 -7.96 28.06
C GLU A 122 12.74 -7.11 27.86
N SER A 123 12.97 -6.72 26.62
CA SER A 123 14.14 -5.97 26.14
C SER A 123 15.46 -6.77 26.11
N GLU A 124 15.52 -7.96 26.66
CA GLU A 124 16.74 -8.80 26.69
C GLU A 124 17.05 -9.46 25.36
N LEU A 125 18.33 -9.69 25.09
CA LEU A 125 18.79 -10.50 23.98
C LEU A 125 18.68 -11.98 24.36
N VAL A 126 17.83 -12.71 23.65
CA VAL A 126 17.50 -14.11 23.93
C VAL A 126 17.87 -15.00 22.75
N SER A 127 18.00 -16.30 23.00
CA SER A 127 18.11 -17.31 21.93
C SER A 127 17.19 -18.50 22.20
N ILE A 128 16.70 -19.10 21.11
CA ILE A 128 15.82 -20.28 21.14
C ILE A 128 16.39 -21.31 20.17
N GLU A 129 16.53 -22.55 20.64
CA GLU A 129 17.00 -23.70 19.84
C GLU A 129 15.85 -24.32 19.03
N ASN A 130 16.17 -24.98 17.91
CA ASN A 130 15.25 -25.78 17.10
C ASN A 130 13.97 -25.03 16.70
N VAL A 131 14.12 -23.77 16.30
CA VAL A 131 13.01 -22.95 15.81
C VAL A 131 12.62 -23.40 14.41
N VAL A 132 11.34 -23.68 14.22
CA VAL A 132 10.71 -23.98 12.92
C VAL A 132 9.65 -22.94 12.65
N PHE A 133 9.75 -22.27 11.51
CA PHE A 133 8.77 -21.26 11.08
C PHE A 133 7.57 -21.90 10.38
N GLU A 134 6.38 -21.33 10.55
CA GLU A 134 5.15 -21.80 9.90
C GLU A 134 5.21 -21.63 8.37
N ASN A 135 5.78 -20.50 7.91
CA ASN A 135 5.93 -20.15 6.50
C ASN A 135 7.36 -20.41 5.98
N ALA A 136 8.00 -21.46 6.44
CA ALA A 136 9.34 -21.86 6.03
C ALA A 136 9.49 -21.91 4.50
N GLY A 137 10.58 -21.30 3.97
CA GLY A 137 10.86 -21.27 2.54
C GLY A 137 10.17 -20.14 1.77
N GLN A 138 9.32 -19.33 2.42
CA GLN A 138 8.83 -18.05 1.90
C GLN A 138 9.77 -16.92 2.32
N VAL A 139 9.48 -15.69 1.93
CA VAL A 139 10.24 -14.51 2.37
C VAL A 139 9.56 -13.82 3.55
N PHE A 140 10.36 -13.16 4.40
CA PHE A 140 9.82 -12.33 5.47
C PHE A 140 9.16 -11.09 4.89
N SER A 141 7.89 -10.88 5.23
CA SER A 141 7.15 -9.64 5.01
C SER A 141 7.04 -8.86 6.32
N VAL A 142 6.69 -7.58 6.23
CA VAL A 142 6.35 -6.78 7.43
C VAL A 142 5.15 -7.40 8.14
N GLY A 143 5.24 -7.57 9.46
CA GLY A 143 4.17 -8.14 10.26
C GLY A 143 4.60 -9.32 11.13
N THR A 144 3.62 -10.07 11.59
CA THR A 144 3.78 -11.20 12.50
C THR A 144 4.05 -12.49 11.74
N HIS A 145 5.10 -13.24 12.14
CA HIS A 145 5.39 -14.59 11.68
C HIS A 145 5.40 -15.55 12.86
N ASN A 146 4.71 -16.66 12.69
CA ASN A 146 4.62 -17.71 13.71
C ASN A 146 5.80 -18.66 13.63
N PHE A 147 6.26 -19.11 14.79
CA PHE A 147 7.25 -20.18 14.88
C PHE A 147 6.90 -21.14 16.00
N SER A 148 7.53 -22.31 15.98
CA SER A 148 7.47 -23.30 17.07
C SER A 148 8.86 -23.82 17.41
N SER A 149 9.04 -24.22 18.66
CA SER A 149 10.20 -24.94 19.15
C SER A 149 9.76 -25.91 20.23
N GLU A 150 10.15 -27.19 20.11
CA GLU A 150 9.82 -28.26 21.08
C GLU A 150 8.31 -28.34 21.43
N GLY A 151 7.44 -28.07 20.45
CA GLY A 151 5.98 -28.08 20.60
C GLY A 151 5.38 -26.88 21.33
N GLN A 152 6.16 -25.83 21.56
CA GLN A 152 5.72 -24.54 22.07
C GLN A 152 5.74 -23.51 20.94
N SER A 153 4.76 -22.61 20.90
CA SER A 153 4.64 -21.59 19.85
C SER A 153 5.09 -20.22 20.36
N GLY A 154 5.65 -19.41 19.46
CA GLY A 154 6.00 -18.02 19.66
C GLY A 154 5.77 -17.22 18.39
N ILE A 155 5.94 -15.92 18.48
CA ILE A 155 5.85 -15.00 17.35
C ILE A 155 7.08 -14.12 17.25
N ILE A 156 7.49 -13.83 16.02
CA ILE A 156 8.38 -12.72 15.70
C ILE A 156 7.59 -11.62 14.99
N TYR A 157 8.08 -10.42 15.06
CA TYR A 157 7.53 -9.28 14.33
C TYR A 157 8.61 -8.63 13.49
N ILE A 158 8.40 -8.58 12.18
CA ILE A 158 9.27 -7.88 11.23
C ILE A 158 8.73 -6.47 11.06
N LYS A 159 9.54 -5.47 11.44
CA LYS A 159 9.20 -4.05 11.25
C LYS A 159 9.50 -3.62 9.81
N ALA A 160 8.77 -2.62 9.32
CA ALA A 160 9.10 -1.97 8.05
C ALA A 160 10.51 -1.37 8.09
N GLY A 161 11.29 -1.60 7.04
CA GLY A 161 12.70 -1.20 6.97
C GLY A 161 13.66 -2.09 7.77
N SER A 162 13.20 -3.25 8.29
CA SER A 162 14.07 -4.26 8.87
C SER A 162 14.99 -4.87 7.81
N SER A 163 16.23 -5.17 8.18
CA SER A 163 17.19 -5.87 7.29
C SER A 163 16.74 -7.27 6.88
N LEU A 164 15.78 -7.86 7.61
CA LEU A 164 15.19 -9.16 7.28
C LEU A 164 14.03 -9.09 6.28
N GLU A 165 13.50 -7.91 6.04
CA GLU A 165 12.46 -7.77 5.04
C GLU A 165 12.96 -8.26 3.68
N ASN A 166 12.22 -9.20 3.05
CA ASN A 166 12.57 -9.88 1.80
C ASN A 166 13.60 -11.02 1.88
N THR A 167 14.19 -11.29 3.03
CA THR A 167 15.07 -12.45 3.16
C THR A 167 14.27 -13.75 3.33
N LEU A 168 14.89 -14.86 3.00
CA LEU A 168 14.24 -16.18 3.10
C LEU A 168 13.94 -16.53 4.55
N ILE A 169 12.72 -16.95 4.83
CA ILE A 169 12.38 -17.61 6.09
C ILE A 169 13.06 -18.97 6.12
N PRO A 170 13.90 -19.29 7.15
CA PRO A 170 14.63 -20.54 7.22
C PRO A 170 13.74 -21.75 6.96
N SER A 171 14.14 -22.59 6.00
CA SER A 171 13.39 -23.78 5.58
C SER A 171 13.62 -25.00 6.49
N CYS A 172 14.53 -24.90 7.44
CA CYS A 172 14.90 -25.96 8.39
C CYS A 172 14.96 -25.43 9.82
N PRO A 173 15.07 -26.31 10.83
CA PRO A 173 15.23 -25.88 12.21
C PRO A 173 16.51 -25.06 12.40
N VAL A 174 16.40 -23.90 13.05
CA VAL A 174 17.53 -23.02 13.36
C VAL A 174 17.56 -22.71 14.85
N LYS A 175 18.74 -22.35 15.35
CA LYS A 175 18.83 -21.61 16.59
C LYS A 175 18.67 -20.12 16.23
N MET A 176 17.71 -19.49 16.83
CA MET A 176 17.35 -18.09 16.58
C MET A 176 17.79 -17.22 17.75
N THR A 177 18.47 -16.10 17.45
CA THR A 177 18.76 -15.03 18.41
C THR A 177 17.83 -13.85 18.11
N ALA A 178 17.26 -13.25 19.15
CA ALA A 178 16.32 -12.14 18.97
C ALA A 178 16.26 -11.26 20.22
N ILE A 179 15.71 -10.06 20.10
CA ILE A 179 15.35 -9.21 21.22
C ILE A 179 13.90 -9.52 21.61
N SER A 180 13.66 -9.81 22.89
CA SER A 180 12.31 -9.94 23.44
C SER A 180 11.68 -8.54 23.58
N SER A 181 10.51 -8.31 23.03
CA SER A 181 9.83 -7.02 23.01
C SER A 181 8.34 -7.17 23.27
N GLN A 182 7.64 -6.07 23.49
CA GLN A 182 6.21 -6.05 23.70
C GLN A 182 5.55 -4.98 22.85
N TYR A 183 4.35 -5.27 22.34
CA TYR A 183 3.45 -4.28 21.76
C TYR A 183 2.01 -4.67 22.10
N SER A 184 1.40 -3.98 23.05
CA SER A 184 0.10 -4.32 23.60
C SER A 184 -0.74 -3.09 23.89
N PHE A 185 -1.99 -3.11 23.44
CA PHE A 185 -2.97 -2.07 23.85
C PHE A 185 -3.56 -2.31 25.25
N THR A 186 -3.30 -3.46 25.85
CA THR A 186 -3.79 -3.83 27.20
C THR A 186 -2.72 -3.81 28.27
N GLY A 187 -1.43 -3.80 27.87
CA GLY A 187 -0.26 -3.83 28.74
C GLY A 187 0.07 -5.17 29.39
N PHE A 188 -0.64 -6.26 29.04
CA PHE A 188 -0.47 -7.56 29.67
C PHE A 188 -0.25 -8.73 28.70
N ASP A 189 -0.20 -8.45 27.40
CA ASP A 189 -0.02 -9.39 26.31
C ASP A 189 0.90 -8.79 25.23
N GLY A 190 0.90 -9.35 24.03
CA GLY A 190 1.62 -8.76 22.87
C GLY A 190 3.13 -8.93 22.92
N TYR A 191 3.65 -9.90 23.69
CA TYR A 191 5.08 -10.24 23.66
C TYR A 191 5.45 -10.88 22.33
N GLN A 192 6.55 -10.41 21.75
CA GLN A 192 7.06 -10.82 20.46
C GLN A 192 8.58 -10.74 20.43
N LEU A 193 9.20 -11.45 19.49
CA LEU A 193 10.64 -11.37 19.27
C LEU A 193 10.96 -10.48 18.06
N LEU A 194 12.04 -9.73 18.14
CA LEU A 194 12.58 -8.92 17.06
C LEU A 194 13.94 -9.48 16.68
N ILE A 195 14.05 -10.05 15.48
CA ILE A 195 15.30 -10.56 14.93
C ILE A 195 16.01 -9.37 14.28
N ARG A 196 17.33 -9.25 14.45
CA ARG A 196 18.09 -8.09 14.01
C ARG A 196 18.54 -8.21 12.56
N ASP A 197 19.13 -9.36 12.21
CA ASP A 197 19.63 -9.64 10.86
C ASP A 197 19.75 -11.17 10.62
N GLU A 198 20.12 -11.58 9.41
CA GLU A 198 20.25 -13.00 9.04
C GLU A 198 21.32 -13.75 9.85
N ASN A 199 22.31 -13.05 10.45
CA ASN A 199 23.31 -13.67 11.31
C ASN A 199 22.75 -14.12 12.67
N ASP A 200 21.52 -13.72 12.98
CA ASP A 200 20.79 -14.20 14.16
C ASP A 200 20.22 -15.63 13.99
N PHE A 201 20.32 -16.19 12.77
CA PHE A 201 20.02 -17.59 12.50
C PHE A 201 21.31 -18.43 12.47
N GLU A 202 21.41 -19.39 13.38
CA GLU A 202 22.48 -20.40 13.38
C GLU A 202 21.87 -21.73 12.94
N PHE A 203 22.28 -22.22 11.78
CA PHE A 203 21.78 -23.46 11.21
C PHE A 203 22.36 -24.67 11.94
N SER A 204 21.53 -25.69 12.17
CA SER A 204 21.88 -26.85 12.99
C SER A 204 22.82 -27.87 12.33
N GLY A 205 23.37 -27.54 11.17
CA GLY A 205 24.25 -28.42 10.39
C GLY A 205 23.53 -29.34 9.43
N GLU A 206 22.19 -29.30 9.38
CA GLU A 206 21.39 -29.89 8.32
C GLU A 206 21.42 -29.02 7.05
N ILE A 207 21.22 -29.63 5.88
CA ILE A 207 21.15 -28.90 4.63
C ILE A 207 19.85 -28.08 4.53
N CYS A 208 19.96 -26.79 4.20
CA CYS A 208 18.84 -25.86 4.12
C CYS A 208 19.00 -24.90 2.95
N PHE A 209 17.90 -24.42 2.39
CA PHE A 209 17.91 -23.30 1.48
C PHE A 209 18.26 -22.02 2.25
N SER A 210 19.19 -21.24 1.73
CA SER A 210 19.60 -19.94 2.24
C SER A 210 19.14 -18.77 1.35
N SER A 211 18.58 -19.04 0.17
CA SER A 211 17.86 -18.06 -0.65
C SER A 211 16.53 -18.62 -1.18
N ALA A 212 15.61 -17.73 -1.55
CA ALA A 212 14.43 -18.11 -2.31
C ALA A 212 14.83 -18.70 -3.68
N VAL A 213 13.97 -19.57 -4.23
CA VAL A 213 14.15 -20.10 -5.59
C VAL A 213 13.66 -19.05 -6.58
N THR A 214 14.51 -18.72 -7.55
CA THR A 214 14.24 -17.70 -8.55
C THR A 214 14.40 -18.24 -9.97
N GLN A 215 13.75 -17.57 -10.92
CA GLN A 215 13.85 -17.85 -12.34
C GLN A 215 14.73 -16.80 -13.02
N SER A 216 15.57 -17.23 -13.98
CA SER A 216 16.35 -16.32 -14.82
C SER A 216 16.54 -16.86 -16.24
N ASN A 217 17.14 -16.09 -17.13
CA ASN A 217 17.45 -16.45 -18.50
C ASN A 217 16.24 -17.03 -19.26
N ILE A 218 15.07 -16.41 -19.08
CA ILE A 218 13.80 -16.85 -19.66
C ILE A 218 13.83 -16.71 -21.19
N THR A 219 13.59 -17.83 -21.87
CA THR A 219 13.45 -17.88 -23.34
C THR A 219 12.16 -18.61 -23.73
N THR A 220 11.92 -18.75 -25.04
CA THR A 220 10.77 -19.53 -25.55
C THR A 220 10.90 -21.03 -25.35
N SER A 221 12.08 -21.55 -24.93
CA SER A 221 12.32 -22.99 -24.82
C SER A 221 13.19 -23.38 -23.61
N SER A 222 13.52 -22.45 -22.75
CA SER A 222 14.33 -22.69 -21.56
C SER A 222 14.20 -21.58 -20.53
N PHE A 223 14.56 -21.90 -19.29
CA PHE A 223 14.90 -20.97 -18.23
C PHE A 223 15.83 -21.63 -17.21
N ASP A 224 16.49 -20.81 -16.41
CA ASP A 224 17.32 -21.28 -15.29
C ASP A 224 16.56 -21.16 -13.99
N VAL A 225 16.76 -22.14 -13.11
CA VAL A 225 16.25 -22.17 -11.72
C VAL A 225 17.46 -21.97 -10.81
N ASN A 226 17.42 -20.94 -9.94
CA ASN A 226 18.54 -20.55 -9.10
C ASN A 226 18.13 -20.56 -7.62
N TRP A 227 19.04 -21.01 -6.77
CA TRP A 227 18.92 -20.97 -5.30
C TRP A 227 20.29 -21.10 -4.63
N SER A 228 20.34 -20.87 -3.31
CA SER A 228 21.53 -21.10 -2.49
C SER A 228 21.22 -22.00 -1.33
N THR A 229 22.24 -22.70 -0.81
CA THR A 229 22.14 -23.54 0.40
C THR A 229 23.25 -23.18 1.40
N ASN A 230 23.00 -23.51 2.68
CA ASN A 230 23.96 -23.30 3.77
C ASN A 230 25.14 -24.28 3.76
N LEU A 231 25.02 -25.41 3.06
CA LEU A 231 26.04 -26.44 2.91
C LEU A 231 26.26 -26.76 1.44
N GLU A 232 27.52 -27.06 1.06
CA GLU A 232 27.84 -27.54 -0.29
C GLU A 232 27.04 -28.83 -0.59
N SER A 233 26.24 -28.79 -1.66
CA SER A 233 25.31 -29.84 -2.03
C SER A 233 25.14 -29.95 -3.55
N TYR A 234 24.56 -31.06 -4.00
CA TYR A 234 24.20 -31.26 -5.41
C TYR A 234 22.95 -30.49 -5.76
N SER A 235 22.86 -30.03 -7.01
CA SER A 235 21.77 -29.24 -7.56
C SER A 235 20.81 -30.12 -8.36
N ASN A 236 19.53 -30.07 -8.02
CA ASN A 236 18.50 -30.84 -8.72
C ASN A 236 17.18 -30.07 -8.81
N VAL A 237 16.40 -30.34 -9.84
CA VAL A 237 15.06 -29.76 -10.05
C VAL A 237 14.11 -30.85 -10.51
N SER A 238 12.97 -31.01 -9.80
CA SER A 238 11.81 -31.74 -10.30
C SER A 238 10.84 -30.77 -10.95
N TYR A 239 10.23 -31.14 -12.10
CA TYR A 239 9.33 -30.23 -12.80
C TYR A 239 8.20 -30.96 -13.54
N GLY A 240 7.14 -30.24 -13.87
CA GLY A 240 5.98 -30.76 -14.56
C GLY A 240 5.07 -29.67 -15.10
N LEU A 241 4.05 -30.07 -15.83
CA LEU A 241 2.94 -29.17 -16.26
C LEU A 241 1.87 -29.06 -15.18
N THR A 242 1.95 -29.93 -14.17
CA THR A 242 1.06 -29.99 -13.01
C THR A 242 1.87 -29.99 -11.71
N PRO A 243 1.26 -29.72 -10.57
CA PRO A 243 1.93 -29.79 -9.26
C PRO A 243 2.52 -31.17 -8.92
N GLU A 244 2.16 -32.22 -9.64
CA GLU A 244 2.69 -33.57 -9.47
C GLU A 244 4.08 -33.77 -10.07
N LEU A 245 4.65 -32.78 -10.76
CA LEU A 245 6.01 -32.77 -11.30
C LEU A 245 6.31 -33.94 -12.24
N GLU A 246 5.36 -34.29 -13.10
CA GLU A 246 5.32 -35.53 -13.89
C GLU A 246 6.35 -35.60 -15.02
N LEU A 247 7.06 -34.53 -15.36
CA LEU A 247 8.10 -34.53 -16.39
C LEU A 247 9.45 -35.06 -15.87
N GLY A 248 9.58 -35.18 -14.55
CA GLY A 248 10.70 -35.85 -13.91
C GLY A 248 11.75 -34.87 -13.34
N GLU A 249 12.98 -35.34 -13.22
CA GLU A 249 14.05 -34.66 -12.55
C GLU A 249 15.20 -34.34 -13.50
N ILE A 250 15.80 -33.14 -13.33
CA ILE A 250 17.04 -32.73 -13.98
C ILE A 250 18.08 -32.50 -12.89
N ASN A 251 19.24 -33.10 -13.06
CA ASN A 251 20.39 -32.89 -12.19
C ASN A 251 21.42 -31.99 -12.88
N ASP A 252 22.16 -31.22 -12.11
CA ASP A 252 23.28 -30.46 -12.67
C ASP A 252 24.25 -31.41 -13.40
N SER A 253 24.61 -31.04 -14.64
CA SER A 253 25.41 -31.86 -15.54
C SER A 253 26.83 -32.10 -15.02
N ASP A 254 27.36 -31.21 -14.18
CA ASP A 254 28.75 -31.25 -13.73
C ASP A 254 28.93 -32.13 -12.47
N ASN A 255 27.84 -32.49 -11.79
CA ASN A 255 27.81 -33.31 -10.60
C ASN A 255 28.82 -32.87 -9.52
N LEU A 256 28.93 -31.56 -9.34
CA LEU A 256 29.74 -30.91 -8.30
C LEU A 256 28.88 -30.36 -7.19
N THR A 257 29.39 -30.36 -5.98
CA THR A 257 28.74 -29.69 -4.86
C THR A 257 29.03 -28.19 -4.89
N SER A 258 28.01 -27.39 -4.54
CA SER A 258 28.10 -25.94 -4.46
C SER A 258 27.23 -25.39 -3.33
N LEU A 259 27.44 -24.14 -2.95
CA LEU A 259 26.52 -23.35 -2.14
C LEU A 259 25.51 -22.58 -3.01
N GLU A 260 25.93 -22.20 -4.23
CA GLU A 260 25.11 -21.53 -5.22
C GLU A 260 24.72 -22.54 -6.30
N HIS A 261 23.45 -22.61 -6.61
CA HIS A 261 22.85 -23.61 -7.48
C HIS A 261 22.18 -22.96 -8.68
N THR A 262 22.41 -23.51 -9.87
CA THR A 262 21.70 -23.16 -11.10
C THR A 262 21.43 -24.44 -11.88
N VAL A 263 20.17 -24.69 -12.22
CA VAL A 263 19.77 -25.79 -13.09
C VAL A 263 18.99 -25.22 -14.27
N SER A 264 19.48 -25.47 -15.48
CA SER A 264 18.81 -25.05 -16.72
C SER A 264 17.78 -26.10 -17.15
N LEU A 265 16.53 -25.69 -17.28
CA LEU A 265 15.47 -26.47 -17.92
C LEU A 265 15.41 -26.11 -19.41
N GLU A 266 15.67 -27.07 -20.27
CA GLU A 266 15.75 -26.88 -21.72
C GLU A 266 14.70 -27.72 -22.47
N ASN A 267 14.49 -27.41 -23.77
CA ASN A 267 13.50 -28.06 -24.64
C ASN A 267 12.07 -27.97 -24.13
N LEU A 268 11.74 -26.86 -23.49
CA LEU A 268 10.44 -26.52 -22.99
C LEU A 268 9.54 -25.99 -24.13
N GLU A 269 8.23 -26.00 -23.93
CA GLU A 269 7.25 -25.37 -24.83
C GLU A 269 7.12 -23.88 -24.53
N ALA A 270 6.99 -23.07 -25.58
CA ALA A 270 6.83 -21.62 -25.45
C ALA A 270 5.46 -21.25 -24.84
N GLY A 271 5.42 -20.17 -24.08
CA GLY A 271 4.20 -19.65 -23.48
C GLY A 271 3.55 -20.61 -22.47
N THR A 272 4.36 -21.44 -21.83
CA THR A 272 3.87 -22.54 -20.97
C THR A 272 4.32 -22.33 -19.52
N ILE A 273 3.39 -22.59 -18.60
CA ILE A 273 3.65 -22.58 -17.17
C ILE A 273 4.15 -23.96 -16.74
N TYR A 274 5.25 -24.00 -16.01
CA TYR A 274 5.84 -25.19 -15.43
C TYR A 274 5.85 -25.07 -13.90
N TYR A 275 5.43 -26.12 -13.22
CA TYR A 275 5.60 -26.28 -11.80
C TYR A 275 6.99 -26.84 -11.53
N VAL A 276 7.69 -26.24 -10.57
CA VAL A 276 9.11 -26.48 -10.30
C VAL A 276 9.33 -26.64 -8.80
N GLN A 277 10.05 -27.68 -8.41
CA GLN A 277 10.58 -27.85 -7.07
C GLN A 277 12.08 -28.06 -7.14
N ALA A 278 12.87 -27.10 -6.64
CA ALA A 278 14.29 -27.26 -6.45
C ALA A 278 14.58 -28.17 -5.26
N PHE A 279 15.60 -29.01 -5.35
CA PHE A 279 16.09 -29.73 -4.21
C PHE A 279 17.62 -29.89 -4.26
N SER A 280 18.21 -29.89 -3.09
CA SER A 280 19.65 -30.09 -2.90
C SER A 280 19.89 -31.27 -2.00
N ASN A 281 20.91 -32.05 -2.30
CA ASN A 281 21.25 -33.22 -1.51
C ASN A 281 22.72 -33.33 -1.19
N THR A 282 23.03 -33.81 -0.01
CA THR A 282 24.33 -34.31 0.41
C THR A 282 24.34 -35.85 0.31
N GLU A 283 25.42 -36.51 0.77
CA GLU A 283 25.43 -37.96 0.86
C GLU A 283 24.43 -38.50 1.92
N GLU A 284 24.01 -37.67 2.87
CA GLU A 284 23.25 -38.07 4.05
C GLU A 284 21.82 -37.54 4.07
N GLU A 285 21.58 -36.34 3.47
CA GLU A 285 20.33 -35.58 3.63
C GLU A 285 19.87 -34.90 2.32
N ASN A 286 18.57 -34.59 2.26
CA ASN A 286 17.93 -33.81 1.18
C ASN A 286 17.20 -32.61 1.77
N ALA A 287 17.29 -31.47 1.11
CA ALA A 287 16.45 -30.29 1.33
C ALA A 287 15.60 -30.02 0.07
N TYR A 288 14.33 -29.68 0.26
CA TYR A 288 13.38 -29.37 -0.80
C TYR A 288 12.85 -27.94 -0.63
N SER A 289 12.72 -27.23 -1.74
CA SER A 289 12.03 -25.95 -1.75
C SER A 289 10.50 -26.11 -1.66
N ALA A 290 9.78 -25.01 -1.49
CA ALA A 290 8.38 -24.93 -1.87
C ALA A 290 8.19 -25.22 -3.36
N LEU A 291 6.96 -25.47 -3.78
CA LEU A 291 6.59 -25.56 -5.19
C LEU A 291 6.45 -24.16 -5.77
N TYR A 292 7.07 -23.91 -6.91
CA TYR A 292 7.01 -22.66 -7.66
C TYR A 292 6.34 -22.87 -9.01
N ALA A 293 5.70 -21.84 -9.56
CA ALA A 293 5.23 -21.80 -10.93
C ALA A 293 6.11 -20.83 -11.73
N PHE A 294 6.69 -21.29 -12.83
CA PHE A 294 7.55 -20.51 -13.71
C PHE A 294 7.03 -20.58 -15.15
N ALA A 295 7.19 -19.52 -15.92
CA ALA A 295 6.72 -19.47 -17.30
C ALA A 295 7.88 -19.33 -18.28
N THR A 296 7.79 -20.02 -19.42
CA THR A 296 8.62 -19.73 -20.58
C THR A 296 8.11 -18.48 -21.29
N GLN A 297 8.99 -17.79 -22.01
CA GLN A 297 8.59 -16.69 -22.89
C GLN A 297 7.63 -17.20 -23.96
N SER A 298 6.59 -16.43 -24.24
CA SER A 298 5.65 -16.76 -25.33
C SER A 298 6.20 -16.39 -26.71
N THR A 299 5.57 -16.89 -27.76
CA THR A 299 5.77 -16.46 -29.15
C THR A 299 4.81 -15.35 -29.57
N SER A 300 4.03 -14.82 -28.64
CA SER A 300 3.12 -13.71 -28.85
C SER A 300 3.86 -12.43 -29.29
N SER A 301 3.13 -11.48 -29.86
CA SER A 301 3.76 -10.23 -30.33
C SER A 301 4.35 -9.34 -29.21
N GLY A 302 3.99 -9.60 -27.97
CA GLY A 302 4.38 -8.78 -26.82
C GLY A 302 3.83 -7.35 -26.86
N LYS A 303 2.76 -7.12 -27.61
CA LYS A 303 2.23 -5.76 -27.82
C LYS A 303 1.52 -5.25 -26.59
N ILE A 304 1.98 -4.13 -26.06
CA ILE A 304 1.32 -3.40 -24.99
C ILE A 304 0.60 -2.18 -25.57
N ARG A 305 -0.63 -1.94 -25.12
CA ARG A 305 -1.45 -0.76 -25.45
C ARG A 305 -1.94 -0.12 -24.17
N LEU A 306 -1.76 1.18 -24.08
CA LEU A 306 -2.19 2.00 -22.96
C LEU A 306 -3.18 3.05 -23.45
N CYS A 307 -4.24 3.29 -22.69
CA CYS A 307 -5.23 4.30 -23.00
C CYS A 307 -5.75 4.97 -21.74
N PHE A 308 -5.70 6.28 -21.70
CA PHE A 308 -6.28 7.10 -20.65
C PHE A 308 -7.66 7.61 -21.07
N ASN A 309 -8.60 7.76 -20.15
CA ASN A 309 -9.91 8.36 -20.46
C ASN A 309 -9.88 9.89 -20.39
N ASN A 310 -8.80 10.47 -19.89
CA ASN A 310 -8.59 11.92 -19.78
C ASN A 310 -7.46 12.41 -20.69
N SER A 311 -7.29 13.75 -20.76
CA SER A 311 -6.23 14.39 -21.55
C SER A 311 -4.84 14.00 -21.08
N VAL A 312 -3.87 14.03 -21.98
CA VAL A 312 -2.46 13.77 -21.74
C VAL A 312 -1.62 14.89 -22.37
N ASP A 313 -0.47 15.20 -21.78
CA ASP A 313 0.45 16.18 -22.36
C ASP A 313 1.49 15.50 -23.27
N THR A 314 1.19 15.44 -24.55
CA THR A 314 2.09 14.86 -25.54
C THR A 314 3.33 15.71 -25.85
N ASN A 315 3.46 16.93 -25.29
CA ASN A 315 4.65 17.75 -25.48
C ASN A 315 5.87 17.21 -24.73
N VAL A 316 5.63 16.39 -23.67
CA VAL A 316 6.69 15.72 -22.91
C VAL A 316 6.96 14.28 -23.38
N ALA A 317 6.38 13.89 -24.51
CA ALA A 317 6.65 12.58 -25.12
C ALA A 317 8.10 12.49 -25.60
N THR A 318 8.80 11.43 -25.18
CA THR A 318 10.17 11.15 -25.62
C THR A 318 10.27 10.03 -26.65
N ILE A 319 9.30 9.10 -26.65
CA ILE A 319 9.24 7.94 -27.55
C ILE A 319 7.93 7.95 -28.34
N GLU A 320 6.81 7.55 -27.74
CA GLU A 320 5.49 7.56 -28.40
C GLU A 320 4.51 8.44 -27.61
N ASN A 321 3.57 9.04 -28.34
CA ASN A 321 2.50 9.79 -27.69
C ASN A 321 1.54 8.85 -26.98
N ALA A 322 1.23 9.14 -25.73
CA ALA A 322 0.16 8.51 -25.00
C ALA A 322 -1.20 8.71 -25.70
N GLN A 323 -2.09 7.75 -25.56
CA GLN A 323 -3.40 7.78 -26.16
C GLN A 323 -4.45 8.18 -25.13
N SER A 324 -5.27 9.17 -25.50
CA SER A 324 -6.49 9.49 -24.75
C SER A 324 -7.71 9.01 -25.52
N SER A 325 -8.54 8.18 -24.91
CA SER A 325 -9.84 7.76 -25.47
C SER A 325 -10.95 8.76 -25.18
N GLY A 326 -10.76 9.65 -24.21
CA GLY A 326 -11.83 10.52 -23.74
C GLY A 326 -13.09 9.71 -23.43
N VAL A 327 -14.21 10.10 -23.96
CA VAL A 327 -15.53 9.44 -23.76
C VAL A 327 -15.68 8.10 -24.51
N TYR A 328 -14.63 7.56 -25.12
CA TYR A 328 -14.67 6.30 -25.90
C TYR A 328 -13.92 5.14 -25.22
N THR A 329 -13.73 5.19 -23.92
CA THR A 329 -13.04 4.10 -23.17
C THR A 329 -13.81 2.80 -23.25
N ASN A 330 -15.14 2.82 -23.16
CA ASN A 330 -15.98 1.62 -23.34
C ASN A 330 -15.94 1.06 -24.76
N ASP A 331 -15.81 1.90 -25.82
CA ASP A 331 -15.57 1.43 -27.18
C ASP A 331 -14.24 0.67 -27.28
N SER A 332 -13.21 1.14 -26.58
CA SER A 332 -11.91 0.48 -26.51
C SER A 332 -12.02 -0.88 -25.82
N ILE A 333 -12.68 -0.97 -24.67
CA ILE A 333 -12.92 -2.23 -23.95
C ILE A 333 -13.72 -3.19 -24.85
N LYS A 334 -14.82 -2.71 -25.44
CA LYS A 334 -15.61 -3.50 -26.40
C LYS A 334 -14.77 -4.04 -27.53
N ALA A 335 -13.91 -3.22 -28.14
CA ALA A 335 -13.09 -3.63 -29.28
C ALA A 335 -12.12 -4.77 -28.93
N TYR A 336 -11.74 -4.93 -27.66
CA TYR A 336 -10.97 -6.08 -27.21
C TYR A 336 -11.85 -7.30 -26.91
N ILE A 337 -13.02 -7.12 -26.28
CA ILE A 337 -14.01 -8.20 -26.09
C ILE A 337 -14.43 -8.80 -27.43
N ASP A 338 -14.60 -7.97 -28.47
CA ASP A 338 -14.94 -8.41 -29.82
C ASP A 338 -13.85 -9.27 -30.47
N LYS A 339 -12.60 -9.25 -29.98
CA LYS A 339 -11.50 -10.12 -30.47
C LYS A 339 -11.58 -11.55 -29.93
N ALA A 340 -12.32 -11.78 -28.85
CA ALA A 340 -12.46 -13.11 -28.28
C ALA A 340 -13.05 -14.09 -29.31
N MET A 341 -12.33 -15.20 -29.58
CA MET A 341 -12.73 -16.24 -30.50
C MET A 341 -13.07 -17.55 -29.81
N HIS A 342 -12.47 -17.85 -28.68
CA HIS A 342 -12.61 -19.11 -27.95
C HIS A 342 -13.01 -18.92 -26.49
N THR A 343 -12.30 -18.08 -25.76
CA THR A 343 -12.52 -17.87 -24.33
C THR A 343 -12.50 -16.39 -23.95
N LEU A 344 -13.33 -16.04 -22.97
CA LEU A 344 -13.40 -14.72 -22.35
C LEU A 344 -13.69 -14.89 -20.86
N ASP A 345 -12.71 -14.62 -20.02
CA ASP A 345 -12.83 -14.63 -18.56
C ASP A 345 -12.84 -13.20 -18.04
N VAL A 346 -13.86 -12.83 -17.31
CA VAL A 346 -14.13 -11.47 -16.84
C VAL A 346 -14.09 -11.45 -15.32
N ALA A 347 -13.19 -10.67 -14.71
CA ALA A 347 -13.15 -10.40 -13.28
C ALA A 347 -13.19 -8.89 -13.03
N VAL A 348 -14.36 -8.35 -12.72
CA VAL A 348 -14.57 -6.90 -12.58
C VAL A 348 -15.42 -6.57 -11.37
N TYR A 349 -14.89 -5.68 -10.54
CA TYR A 349 -15.53 -5.24 -9.30
C TYR A 349 -16.89 -4.57 -9.56
N ASN A 350 -16.91 -3.47 -10.31
CA ASN A 350 -18.12 -2.69 -10.61
C ASN A 350 -18.39 -2.63 -12.11
N HIS A 351 -19.60 -3.02 -12.54
CA HIS A 351 -20.01 -2.96 -13.93
C HIS A 351 -21.46 -2.47 -14.08
N SER A 352 -21.65 -1.36 -14.78
CA SER A 352 -22.97 -0.82 -15.13
C SER A 352 -23.08 -0.39 -16.60
N ASP A 353 -21.98 -0.46 -17.38
CA ASP A 353 -21.97 -0.04 -18.79
C ASP A 353 -22.71 -1.04 -19.69
N ALA A 354 -23.75 -0.55 -20.38
CA ALA A 354 -24.59 -1.39 -21.23
C ALA A 354 -23.92 -1.81 -22.55
N MET A 355 -22.96 -1.03 -23.05
CA MET A 355 -22.23 -1.36 -24.29
C MET A 355 -21.28 -2.53 -24.04
N ILE A 356 -20.57 -2.50 -22.90
CA ILE A 356 -19.66 -3.59 -22.50
C ILE A 356 -20.49 -4.86 -22.24
N THR A 357 -21.62 -4.74 -21.53
CA THR A 357 -22.54 -5.88 -21.32
C THR A 357 -23.02 -6.49 -22.64
N SER A 358 -23.40 -5.65 -23.62
CA SER A 358 -23.78 -6.11 -24.95
C SER A 358 -22.64 -6.83 -25.65
N ALA A 359 -21.40 -6.32 -25.56
CA ALA A 359 -20.23 -6.95 -26.17
C ALA A 359 -19.95 -8.35 -25.59
N ILE A 360 -20.11 -8.52 -24.27
CA ILE A 360 -19.98 -9.82 -23.60
C ILE A 360 -21.06 -10.79 -24.07
N ASN A 361 -22.31 -10.34 -24.16
CA ASN A 361 -23.42 -11.14 -24.70
C ASN A 361 -23.17 -11.55 -26.18
N ASP A 362 -22.72 -10.59 -26.98
CA ASP A 362 -22.37 -10.87 -28.41
C ASP A 362 -21.21 -11.88 -28.52
N ALA A 363 -20.22 -11.85 -27.61
CA ALA A 363 -19.17 -12.86 -27.57
C ALA A 363 -19.75 -14.26 -27.25
N TYR A 364 -20.60 -14.34 -26.23
CA TYR A 364 -21.29 -15.61 -25.93
C TYR A 364 -22.15 -16.13 -27.10
N GLU A 365 -22.91 -15.26 -27.78
CA GLU A 365 -23.71 -15.61 -28.94
C GLU A 365 -22.86 -16.06 -30.17
N ARG A 366 -21.61 -15.59 -30.28
CA ARG A 366 -20.63 -16.09 -31.25
C ARG A 366 -20.10 -17.49 -30.92
N GLY A 367 -20.41 -18.00 -29.71
CA GLY A 367 -19.94 -19.31 -29.23
C GLY A 367 -18.63 -19.27 -28.46
N VAL A 368 -18.24 -18.10 -28.00
CA VAL A 368 -17.10 -17.93 -27.06
C VAL A 368 -17.51 -18.47 -25.70
N ARG A 369 -16.63 -19.24 -25.03
CA ARG A 369 -16.81 -19.59 -23.63
C ARG A 369 -16.64 -18.34 -22.81
N VAL A 370 -17.65 -17.94 -22.06
CA VAL A 370 -17.62 -16.75 -21.19
C VAL A 370 -17.82 -17.17 -19.75
N ARG A 371 -16.94 -16.70 -18.83
CA ARG A 371 -17.05 -16.83 -17.37
C ARG A 371 -16.99 -15.45 -16.75
N TYR A 372 -17.71 -15.22 -15.63
CA TYR A 372 -17.79 -13.90 -15.03
C TYR A 372 -17.67 -13.96 -13.51
N ILE A 373 -16.69 -13.25 -12.94
CA ILE A 373 -16.53 -13.06 -11.50
C ILE A 373 -16.79 -11.59 -11.15
N THR A 374 -17.55 -11.36 -10.08
CA THR A 374 -17.80 -10.02 -9.50
C THR A 374 -17.85 -10.10 -7.97
N CYS A 375 -18.33 -9.05 -7.31
CA CYS A 375 -18.43 -8.96 -5.86
C CYS A 375 -19.87 -8.74 -5.41
N GLU A 376 -20.32 -9.46 -4.39
CA GLU A 376 -21.69 -9.35 -3.82
C GLU A 376 -22.00 -7.93 -3.29
N SER A 377 -20.97 -7.20 -2.81
CA SER A 377 -21.13 -5.85 -2.25
C SER A 377 -21.47 -4.76 -3.27
N THR A 378 -21.44 -5.09 -4.57
CA THR A 378 -21.62 -4.10 -5.63
C THR A 378 -22.97 -4.22 -6.29
N THR A 379 -23.62 -3.06 -6.53
CA THR A 379 -24.83 -3.00 -7.35
C THR A 379 -24.42 -3.09 -8.82
N THR A 380 -24.11 -4.28 -9.29
CA THR A 380 -23.79 -4.53 -10.71
C THR A 380 -25.08 -4.54 -11.52
N MET A 381 -25.57 -3.35 -11.93
CA MET A 381 -26.77 -3.25 -12.75
C MET A 381 -26.66 -3.98 -14.09
N ALA A 382 -25.43 -4.19 -14.56
CA ALA A 382 -25.14 -4.90 -15.80
C ALA A 382 -25.51 -6.40 -15.75
N LEU A 383 -25.39 -7.04 -14.58
CA LEU A 383 -25.72 -8.47 -14.44
C LEU A 383 -27.18 -8.76 -14.80
N GLY A 384 -28.10 -7.84 -14.54
CA GLY A 384 -29.51 -7.99 -14.94
C GLY A 384 -29.76 -7.94 -16.45
N SER A 385 -28.74 -7.61 -17.25
CA SER A 385 -28.77 -7.57 -18.71
C SER A 385 -27.77 -8.54 -19.35
N LEU A 386 -26.99 -9.26 -18.54
CA LEU A 386 -26.13 -10.33 -18.99
C LEU A 386 -26.97 -11.53 -19.44
N ASN A 387 -26.54 -12.27 -20.45
CA ASN A 387 -27.24 -13.47 -20.91
C ASN A 387 -27.30 -14.51 -19.77
N ASP A 388 -28.51 -14.99 -19.46
CA ASP A 388 -28.79 -15.92 -18.35
C ASP A 388 -27.97 -17.24 -18.41
N ASN A 389 -27.38 -17.57 -19.54
CA ASN A 389 -26.56 -18.76 -19.70
C ASN A 389 -25.06 -18.51 -19.48
N ILE A 390 -24.63 -17.28 -19.24
CA ILE A 390 -23.26 -16.98 -18.84
C ILE A 390 -23.15 -17.24 -17.34
N PRO A 391 -22.28 -18.19 -16.92
CA PRO A 391 -22.11 -18.46 -15.51
C PRO A 391 -21.42 -17.29 -14.81
N VAL A 392 -21.94 -16.94 -13.62
CA VAL A 392 -21.45 -15.85 -12.80
C VAL A 392 -21.14 -16.37 -11.41
N LEU A 393 -19.99 -15.97 -10.87
CA LEU A 393 -19.62 -16.17 -9.47
C LEU A 393 -19.45 -14.83 -8.79
N GLU A 394 -20.14 -14.65 -7.65
CA GLU A 394 -20.00 -13.46 -6.82
C GLU A 394 -19.15 -13.79 -5.60
N ARG A 395 -18.05 -13.04 -5.38
CA ARG A 395 -17.30 -13.14 -4.13
C ARG A 395 -18.20 -12.71 -2.95
N PRO A 396 -18.33 -13.54 -1.90
CA PRO A 396 -19.07 -13.16 -0.70
C PRO A 396 -18.43 -11.97 0.04
N GLU A 397 -19.24 -11.05 0.56
CA GLU A 397 -18.80 -9.90 1.34
C GLU A 397 -18.53 -10.31 2.80
N VAL A 398 -17.48 -11.08 3.06
CA VAL A 398 -17.12 -11.51 4.43
C VAL A 398 -15.98 -10.70 4.99
N MET A 399 -14.87 -10.58 4.26
CA MET A 399 -13.74 -9.68 4.55
C MET A 399 -13.04 -9.35 3.23
N GLY A 400 -12.93 -8.06 2.89
CA GLY A 400 -12.37 -7.62 1.62
C GLY A 400 -13.34 -7.77 0.45
N ILE A 401 -12.88 -7.37 -0.73
CA ILE A 401 -13.66 -7.31 -1.97
C ILE A 401 -12.89 -7.93 -3.13
N MET A 402 -13.59 -8.47 -4.12
CA MET A 402 -13.00 -8.81 -5.42
C MET A 402 -12.84 -7.50 -6.20
N HIS A 403 -11.67 -6.87 -6.06
CA HIS A 403 -11.43 -5.52 -6.59
C HIS A 403 -10.68 -5.53 -7.94
N ASN A 404 -10.47 -6.68 -8.53
CA ASN A 404 -9.91 -6.83 -9.86
C ASN A 404 -10.76 -6.12 -10.94
N LYS A 405 -10.12 -5.73 -12.02
CA LYS A 405 -10.71 -5.12 -13.21
C LYS A 405 -10.00 -5.65 -14.45
N PHE A 406 -10.04 -6.98 -14.65
CA PHE A 406 -9.35 -7.58 -15.77
C PHE A 406 -10.25 -8.48 -16.62
N ILE A 407 -9.87 -8.68 -17.87
CA ILE A 407 -10.34 -9.76 -18.73
C ILE A 407 -9.15 -10.54 -19.28
N VAL A 408 -9.39 -11.83 -19.49
CA VAL A 408 -8.48 -12.72 -20.21
C VAL A 408 -9.18 -13.20 -21.47
N ILE A 409 -8.52 -13.08 -22.60
CA ILE A 409 -9.02 -13.47 -23.92
C ILE A 409 -8.10 -14.53 -24.49
N ASP A 410 -8.66 -15.68 -24.89
CA ASP A 410 -8.00 -16.74 -25.67
C ASP A 410 -6.62 -17.14 -25.11
N ALA A 411 -6.49 -17.38 -23.82
CA ALA A 411 -5.22 -17.59 -23.11
C ALA A 411 -4.33 -18.68 -23.73
N ASP A 412 -4.95 -19.68 -24.38
CA ASP A 412 -4.22 -20.80 -25.00
C ASP A 412 -3.69 -20.53 -26.41
N ILE A 413 -3.93 -19.37 -26.99
CA ILE A 413 -3.59 -19.08 -28.37
C ILE A 413 -2.64 -17.88 -28.47
N ALA A 414 -1.37 -18.13 -28.74
CA ALA A 414 -0.31 -17.14 -28.75
C ALA A 414 -0.60 -15.87 -29.57
N ASP A 415 -1.27 -16.00 -30.71
CA ASP A 415 -1.57 -14.89 -31.62
C ASP A 415 -2.79 -14.05 -31.19
N SER A 416 -3.67 -14.58 -30.33
CA SER A 416 -4.93 -13.94 -29.92
C SER A 416 -5.09 -13.79 -28.42
N SER A 417 -4.12 -14.23 -27.61
CA SER A 417 -4.14 -14.07 -26.16
C SER A 417 -3.96 -12.61 -25.76
N TRP A 418 -4.89 -12.10 -24.97
CA TRP A 418 -4.84 -10.75 -24.44
C TRP A 418 -5.24 -10.72 -22.96
N VAL A 419 -4.57 -9.88 -22.20
CA VAL A 419 -5.03 -9.41 -20.90
C VAL A 419 -5.36 -7.92 -21.02
N LEU A 420 -6.56 -7.53 -20.60
CA LEU A 420 -6.89 -6.13 -20.35
C LEU A 420 -7.03 -5.95 -18.85
N SER A 421 -6.36 -4.93 -18.29
CA SER A 421 -6.44 -4.57 -16.88
C SER A 421 -6.35 -3.06 -16.71
N GLY A 422 -6.12 -2.56 -15.49
CA GLY A 422 -5.95 -1.15 -15.15
C GLY A 422 -6.79 -0.70 -13.95
N SER A 423 -7.00 0.59 -13.83
CA SER A 423 -7.71 1.18 -12.70
C SER A 423 -9.23 1.29 -12.89
N THR A 424 -9.72 1.17 -14.13
CA THR A 424 -11.09 1.55 -14.53
C THR A 424 -12.12 0.48 -14.16
N ASN A 425 -13.07 0.80 -13.25
CA ASN A 425 -14.34 0.05 -13.17
C ASN A 425 -15.21 0.38 -14.39
N TRP A 426 -16.11 -0.55 -14.75
CA TRP A 426 -16.94 -0.38 -15.92
C TRP A 426 -18.26 0.32 -15.59
N THR A 427 -18.18 1.45 -14.92
CA THR A 427 -19.30 2.33 -14.59
C THR A 427 -19.23 3.61 -15.40
N SER A 428 -20.38 4.24 -15.64
CA SER A 428 -20.41 5.50 -16.40
C SER A 428 -19.51 6.58 -15.80
N GLU A 429 -19.45 6.67 -14.46
CA GLU A 429 -18.62 7.62 -13.76
C GLU A 429 -17.15 7.42 -14.11
N GLN A 430 -16.65 6.19 -13.97
CA GLN A 430 -15.24 5.90 -14.16
C GLN A 430 -14.80 5.80 -15.62
N ILE A 431 -15.72 5.49 -16.51
CA ILE A 431 -15.43 5.45 -17.95
C ILE A 431 -15.33 6.86 -18.53
N PHE A 432 -16.20 7.79 -18.09
CA PHE A 432 -16.38 9.07 -18.76
C PHE A 432 -15.85 10.28 -17.99
N ASN A 433 -15.72 10.19 -16.67
CA ASN A 433 -15.45 11.35 -15.81
C ASN A 433 -14.16 11.16 -15.00
N ASP A 434 -14.10 10.16 -14.13
CA ASP A 434 -12.98 9.94 -13.22
C ASP A 434 -11.69 9.64 -13.98
N PRO A 435 -10.56 10.35 -13.75
CA PRO A 435 -9.27 10.01 -14.35
C PRO A 435 -8.87 8.56 -14.09
N ASN A 436 -8.77 7.78 -15.15
CA ASN A 436 -8.51 6.35 -15.15
C ASN A 436 -7.71 5.91 -16.38
N HIS A 437 -7.22 4.67 -16.37
CA HIS A 437 -6.58 4.05 -17.51
C HIS A 437 -6.97 2.58 -17.67
N ILE A 438 -6.80 2.09 -18.90
CA ILE A 438 -6.81 0.68 -19.26
C ILE A 438 -5.50 0.33 -19.96
N ILE A 439 -4.99 -0.87 -19.66
CA ILE A 439 -3.80 -1.41 -20.30
C ILE A 439 -4.12 -2.78 -20.89
N MET A 440 -3.63 -3.06 -22.09
CA MET A 440 -3.85 -4.29 -22.81
C MET A 440 -2.52 -4.89 -23.23
N VAL A 441 -2.28 -6.15 -22.82
CA VAL A 441 -1.03 -6.88 -23.05
C VAL A 441 -1.33 -8.11 -23.90
N GLN A 442 -0.65 -8.25 -25.04
CA GLN A 442 -0.76 -9.41 -25.90
C GLN A 442 0.41 -10.36 -25.62
N ASP A 443 0.23 -11.24 -24.68
CA ASP A 443 1.21 -12.26 -24.32
C ASP A 443 0.52 -13.50 -23.74
N GLN A 444 0.87 -14.68 -24.24
CA GLN A 444 0.26 -15.94 -23.84
C GLN A 444 0.64 -16.35 -22.42
N SER A 445 1.90 -16.13 -22.02
CA SER A 445 2.38 -16.49 -20.68
C SER A 445 1.66 -15.64 -19.62
N VAL A 446 1.53 -14.34 -19.88
CA VAL A 446 0.79 -13.41 -19.01
C VAL A 446 -0.71 -13.78 -18.99
N ALA A 447 -1.31 -14.08 -20.15
CA ALA A 447 -2.73 -14.44 -20.21
C ALA A 447 -3.04 -15.74 -19.44
N ARG A 448 -2.21 -16.78 -19.58
CA ARG A 448 -2.32 -18.02 -18.80
C ARG A 448 -2.15 -17.79 -17.28
N THR A 449 -1.27 -16.87 -16.90
CA THR A 449 -1.09 -16.49 -15.51
C THR A 449 -2.35 -15.83 -14.92
N TYR A 450 -2.97 -14.91 -15.65
CA TYR A 450 -4.25 -14.32 -15.26
C TYR A 450 -5.41 -15.32 -15.29
N GLU A 451 -5.39 -16.30 -16.20
CA GLU A 451 -6.39 -17.39 -16.22
C GLU A 451 -6.20 -18.33 -15.02
N LEU A 452 -4.95 -18.60 -14.59
CA LEU A 452 -4.66 -19.39 -13.40
C LEU A 452 -5.21 -18.70 -12.12
N GLU A 453 -4.98 -17.42 -11.96
CA GLU A 453 -5.58 -16.61 -10.91
C GLU A 453 -7.11 -16.59 -10.97
N PHE A 454 -7.67 -16.44 -12.17
CA PHE A 454 -9.12 -16.52 -12.37
C PHE A 454 -9.66 -17.87 -11.94
N ASN A 455 -9.01 -18.98 -12.32
CA ASN A 455 -9.40 -20.34 -11.97
C ASN A 455 -9.35 -20.61 -10.46
N GLU A 456 -8.39 -20.03 -9.73
CA GLU A 456 -8.36 -20.13 -8.27
C GLU A 456 -9.60 -19.45 -7.65
N MET A 457 -9.95 -18.23 -8.10
CA MET A 457 -11.17 -17.54 -7.68
C MET A 457 -12.44 -18.25 -8.16
N TRP A 458 -12.43 -18.89 -9.33
CA TRP A 458 -13.55 -19.63 -9.91
C TRP A 458 -13.79 -20.98 -9.22
N GLY A 459 -12.74 -21.53 -8.59
CA GLY A 459 -12.72 -22.81 -7.90
C GLY A 459 -12.54 -24.03 -8.81
N SER A 460 -12.37 -23.81 -10.12
CA SER A 460 -12.14 -24.87 -11.11
C SER A 460 -11.55 -24.30 -12.41
N ASP A 461 -11.07 -25.18 -13.28
CA ASP A 461 -10.71 -24.87 -14.67
C ASP A 461 -11.89 -25.05 -15.66
N GLY A 462 -13.05 -25.45 -15.14
CA GLY A 462 -14.25 -25.73 -15.93
C GLY A 462 -15.07 -24.49 -16.32
N ASP A 463 -16.11 -24.74 -17.14
CA ASP A 463 -17.02 -23.71 -17.62
C ASP A 463 -17.91 -23.16 -16.47
N GLU A 464 -18.30 -24.01 -15.52
CA GLU A 464 -19.15 -23.65 -14.38
C GLU A 464 -18.31 -23.40 -13.12
N PRO A 465 -18.70 -22.45 -12.24
CA PRO A 465 -17.96 -22.19 -11.02
C PRO A 465 -18.13 -23.32 -10.00
N ASP A 466 -17.06 -23.63 -9.28
CA ASP A 466 -17.12 -24.45 -8.08
C ASP A 466 -16.98 -23.56 -6.83
N ALA A 467 -18.10 -23.02 -6.39
CA ALA A 467 -18.14 -22.11 -5.24
C ALA A 467 -17.64 -22.75 -3.93
N ALA A 468 -17.54 -24.08 -3.85
CA ALA A 468 -17.02 -24.77 -2.66
C ALA A 468 -15.49 -24.79 -2.62
N ASN A 469 -14.84 -24.71 -3.78
CA ASN A 469 -13.40 -24.68 -3.95
C ASN A 469 -12.86 -23.29 -4.35
N ALA A 470 -13.75 -22.33 -4.62
CA ALA A 470 -13.40 -20.96 -4.93
C ALA A 470 -12.63 -20.30 -3.76
N LYS A 471 -11.50 -19.66 -4.08
CA LYS A 471 -10.65 -19.00 -3.10
C LYS A 471 -10.60 -17.51 -3.37
N PHE A 472 -10.82 -16.73 -2.32
CA PHE A 472 -10.77 -15.28 -2.35
C PHE A 472 -10.02 -14.75 -1.12
N GLY A 473 -9.40 -13.59 -1.25
CA GLY A 473 -8.70 -12.95 -0.15
C GLY A 473 -7.63 -13.87 0.44
N SER A 474 -7.56 -13.97 1.77
CA SER A 474 -6.54 -14.76 2.49
C SER A 474 -6.57 -16.27 2.23
N ASP A 475 -7.58 -16.80 1.56
CA ASP A 475 -7.65 -18.23 1.20
C ASP A 475 -6.85 -18.54 -0.08
N LYS A 476 -6.44 -17.51 -0.84
CA LYS A 476 -5.59 -17.66 -2.02
C LYS A 476 -4.16 -18.08 -1.65
N SER A 477 -3.48 -18.62 -2.62
CA SER A 477 -2.08 -19.06 -2.49
C SER A 477 -1.22 -18.48 -3.61
N ASN A 478 0.04 -18.22 -3.32
CA ASN A 478 1.02 -17.85 -4.34
C ASN A 478 1.31 -19.07 -5.23
N ASN A 479 0.59 -19.18 -6.33
CA ASN A 479 0.60 -20.33 -7.25
C ASN A 479 0.77 -19.92 -8.72
N THR A 480 1.10 -18.66 -8.96
CA THR A 480 1.25 -18.07 -10.30
C THR A 480 2.71 -17.71 -10.62
N PRO A 481 3.12 -17.72 -11.89
CA PRO A 481 4.39 -17.13 -12.30
C PRO A 481 4.40 -15.61 -12.10
N HIS A 482 5.59 -15.07 -11.78
CA HIS A 482 5.74 -13.62 -11.54
C HIS A 482 6.63 -12.94 -12.57
N GLN A 483 7.55 -13.65 -13.22
CA GLN A 483 8.56 -13.10 -14.11
C GLN A 483 8.32 -13.52 -15.56
N PHE A 484 8.31 -12.54 -16.47
CA PHE A 484 8.06 -12.73 -17.89
C PHE A 484 9.00 -11.88 -18.73
N ILE A 485 9.16 -12.27 -20.00
CA ILE A 485 9.77 -11.44 -21.03
C ILE A 485 8.70 -11.11 -22.09
N VAL A 486 8.23 -9.85 -22.07
CA VAL A 486 7.22 -9.34 -23.01
C VAL A 486 7.89 -8.32 -23.94
N ASN A 487 7.83 -8.55 -25.26
CA ASN A 487 8.50 -7.70 -26.25
C ASN A 487 10.01 -7.47 -25.99
N GLY A 488 10.66 -8.42 -25.33
CA GLY A 488 12.09 -8.33 -24.99
C GLY A 488 12.41 -7.59 -23.69
N ASN A 489 11.40 -7.08 -23.00
CA ASN A 489 11.51 -6.40 -21.71
C ASN A 489 11.01 -7.29 -20.57
N GLN A 490 11.57 -7.10 -19.37
CA GLN A 490 11.05 -7.72 -18.15
C GLN A 490 9.63 -7.22 -17.86
N PHE A 491 8.80 -8.13 -17.41
CA PHE A 491 7.41 -7.86 -17.05
C PHE A 491 7.06 -8.72 -15.84
N GLU A 492 6.42 -8.13 -14.85
CA GLU A 492 6.07 -8.84 -13.61
C GLU A 492 4.58 -8.75 -13.34
N VAL A 493 4.04 -9.78 -12.70
CA VAL A 493 2.63 -9.85 -12.28
C VAL A 493 2.54 -10.37 -10.85
N TYR A 494 1.73 -9.71 -10.04
CA TYR A 494 1.45 -10.10 -8.67
C TYR A 494 -0.04 -9.98 -8.36
N PHE A 495 -0.58 -10.91 -7.58
CA PHE A 495 -1.97 -10.93 -7.13
C PHE A 495 -2.05 -10.86 -5.61
N SER A 496 -2.75 -9.84 -5.10
CA SER A 496 -3.02 -9.77 -3.66
C SER A 496 -4.20 -10.68 -3.30
N PRO A 497 -4.18 -11.20 -2.06
CA PRO A 497 -3.20 -10.98 -1.00
C PRO A 497 -2.07 -12.02 -0.94
N SER A 498 -1.97 -12.95 -1.91
CA SER A 498 -1.08 -14.12 -1.84
C SER A 498 0.39 -13.83 -2.16
N ASP A 499 0.69 -12.80 -2.98
CA ASP A 499 1.97 -12.67 -3.69
C ASP A 499 2.89 -11.60 -3.08
N ASN A 500 2.65 -11.16 -1.84
CA ASN A 500 3.42 -10.09 -1.18
C ASN A 500 3.56 -8.84 -2.07
N THR A 501 2.45 -8.37 -2.62
CA THR A 501 2.41 -7.30 -3.63
C THR A 501 3.06 -6.00 -3.15
N THR A 502 2.78 -5.56 -1.92
CA THR A 502 3.41 -4.38 -1.30
C THR A 502 4.93 -4.48 -1.32
N LEU A 503 5.45 -5.67 -1.03
CA LEU A 503 6.86 -5.96 -1.01
C LEU A 503 7.50 -5.79 -2.39
N ASN A 504 6.88 -6.37 -3.41
CA ASN A 504 7.37 -6.30 -4.78
C ASN A 504 7.28 -4.88 -5.35
N ILE A 505 6.25 -4.12 -4.98
CA ILE A 505 6.16 -2.68 -5.25
C ILE A 505 7.33 -1.94 -4.57
N SER A 506 7.61 -2.21 -3.29
CA SER A 506 8.73 -1.61 -2.56
C SER A 506 10.08 -1.92 -3.22
N ASN A 507 10.28 -3.16 -3.69
CA ASN A 507 11.48 -3.55 -4.41
C ASN A 507 11.64 -2.77 -5.73
N ALA A 508 10.56 -2.63 -6.49
CA ALA A 508 10.56 -1.83 -7.71
C ALA A 508 10.85 -0.35 -7.44
N LEU A 509 10.30 0.23 -6.36
CA LEU A 509 10.63 1.60 -5.95
C LEU A 509 12.10 1.77 -5.55
N LYS A 510 12.72 0.75 -4.96
CA LYS A 510 14.14 0.77 -4.56
C LYS A 510 15.11 0.80 -5.75
N THR A 511 14.66 0.46 -6.96
CA THR A 511 15.51 0.57 -8.17
C THR A 511 15.62 2.01 -8.68
N ALA A 512 14.82 2.95 -8.16
CA ALA A 512 14.84 4.35 -8.59
C ALA A 512 16.22 4.99 -8.35
N ASP A 513 16.81 5.50 -9.41
CA ASP A 513 18.08 6.21 -9.39
C ASP A 513 17.92 7.73 -9.51
N GLU A 514 16.89 8.22 -10.22
CA GLU A 514 16.69 9.63 -10.54
C GLU A 514 15.32 10.16 -10.12
N GLU A 515 14.22 9.42 -10.40
CA GLU A 515 12.87 9.96 -10.16
C GLU A 515 11.83 8.89 -9.83
N ILE A 516 10.85 9.27 -9.00
CA ILE A 516 9.61 8.54 -8.72
C ILE A 516 8.43 9.47 -8.88
N ASP A 517 7.49 9.13 -9.78
CA ASP A 517 6.24 9.86 -9.96
C ASP A 517 5.04 8.93 -9.68
N PHE A 518 4.19 9.26 -8.72
CA PHE A 518 3.05 8.40 -8.38
C PHE A 518 1.71 9.13 -8.42
N ALA A 519 0.66 8.40 -8.80
CA ALA A 519 -0.70 8.88 -8.95
C ALA A 519 -1.69 7.88 -8.35
N LEU A 520 -2.24 8.20 -7.19
CA LEU A 520 -2.93 7.24 -6.33
C LEU A 520 -4.28 7.75 -5.82
N LEU A 521 -5.32 6.92 -5.95
CA LEU A 521 -6.60 7.15 -5.29
C LEU A 521 -6.47 7.10 -3.76
N VAL A 522 -5.83 6.04 -3.24
CA VAL A 522 -5.62 5.80 -1.80
C VAL A 522 -4.16 5.47 -1.55
N PHE A 523 -3.56 6.14 -0.60
CA PHE A 523 -2.22 5.85 -0.11
C PHE A 523 -2.23 5.85 1.42
N THR A 524 -2.29 4.65 2.02
CA THR A 524 -2.31 4.41 3.48
C THR A 524 -1.34 3.30 3.89
N ASN A 525 -0.41 2.93 3.02
CA ASN A 525 0.58 1.88 3.27
C ASN A 525 1.90 2.49 3.75
N ASN A 526 2.19 2.38 5.03
CA ASN A 526 3.37 2.94 5.67
C ASN A 526 4.69 2.38 5.09
N GLN A 527 4.73 1.11 4.67
CA GLN A 527 5.93 0.50 4.10
C GLN A 527 6.31 1.20 2.80
N LEU A 528 5.37 1.40 1.88
CA LEU A 528 5.60 2.09 0.62
C LEU A 528 5.95 3.58 0.85
N ALA A 529 5.30 4.24 1.82
CA ALA A 529 5.64 5.61 2.19
C ALA A 529 7.09 5.71 2.71
N ASN A 530 7.52 4.79 3.55
CA ASN A 530 8.89 4.74 4.06
C ASN A 530 9.90 4.48 2.95
N THR A 531 9.59 3.59 1.98
CA THR A 531 10.46 3.35 0.82
C THR A 531 10.61 4.61 -0.05
N ILE A 532 9.52 5.35 -0.28
CA ILE A 532 9.56 6.64 -0.98
C ILE A 532 10.44 7.64 -0.24
N VAL A 533 10.26 7.76 1.08
CA VAL A 533 11.06 8.68 1.92
C VAL A 533 12.55 8.27 1.92
N GLU A 534 12.86 6.98 1.93
CA GLU A 534 14.22 6.49 1.80
C GLU A 534 14.83 6.95 0.48
N ARG A 535 14.17 6.73 -0.66
CA ARG A 535 14.66 7.18 -1.98
C ARG A 535 14.79 8.70 -2.07
N TYR A 536 13.81 9.45 -1.55
CA TYR A 536 13.88 10.91 -1.46
C TYR A 536 15.11 11.39 -0.66
N ASN A 537 15.41 10.76 0.47
CA ASN A 537 16.58 11.08 1.28
C ASN A 537 17.91 10.71 0.58
N ASP A 538 17.92 9.70 -0.28
CA ASP A 538 19.05 9.33 -1.13
C ASP A 538 19.23 10.29 -2.32
N GLY A 539 18.32 11.23 -2.52
CA GLY A 539 18.41 12.29 -3.53
C GLY A 539 17.61 12.01 -4.80
N VAL A 540 16.75 10.99 -4.83
CA VAL A 540 15.79 10.74 -5.91
C VAL A 540 14.73 11.85 -5.90
N GLU A 541 14.38 12.39 -7.07
CA GLU A 541 13.28 13.34 -7.19
C GLU A 541 11.95 12.60 -7.04
N VAL A 542 11.08 13.05 -6.13
CA VAL A 542 9.80 12.39 -5.88
C VAL A 542 8.66 13.38 -6.03
N ASN A 543 7.70 13.04 -6.89
CA ASN A 543 6.48 13.81 -7.09
C ASN A 543 5.26 12.88 -6.96
N GLY A 544 4.17 13.37 -6.35
CA GLY A 544 3.00 12.53 -6.12
C GLY A 544 1.67 13.27 -6.20
N ILE A 545 0.64 12.55 -6.65
CA ILE A 545 -0.76 12.99 -6.61
C ILE A 545 -1.56 11.99 -5.80
N ILE A 546 -2.30 12.45 -4.78
CA ILE A 546 -3.15 11.63 -3.93
C ILE A 546 -4.57 12.21 -3.89
N GLU A 547 -5.58 11.36 -4.14
CA GLU A 547 -6.99 11.75 -4.07
C GLU A 547 -7.50 11.78 -2.62
N GLN A 548 -7.39 10.68 -1.89
CA GLN A 548 -8.00 10.55 -0.56
C GLN A 548 -7.05 10.97 0.56
N VAL A 549 -6.75 12.26 0.64
CA VAL A 549 -5.80 12.80 1.64
C VAL A 549 -6.35 12.86 3.06
N ASN A 550 -7.68 12.86 3.24
CA ASN A 550 -8.34 12.93 4.56
C ASN A 550 -8.76 11.55 5.10
N THR A 551 -8.43 10.46 4.42
CA THR A 551 -8.70 9.11 4.89
C THR A 551 -7.81 8.78 6.09
N GLN A 552 -8.35 8.04 7.07
CA GLN A 552 -7.57 7.61 8.22
C GLN A 552 -6.35 6.78 7.79
N GLY A 553 -5.17 7.18 8.26
CA GLY A 553 -3.90 6.54 7.88
C GLY A 553 -3.36 7.00 6.53
N SER A 554 -3.88 8.10 5.94
CA SER A 554 -3.31 8.66 4.72
C SER A 554 -1.87 9.13 4.95
N GLU A 555 -0.99 8.77 4.04
CA GLU A 555 0.43 9.14 4.06
C GLU A 555 0.69 10.56 3.52
N TYR A 556 -0.34 11.27 3.07
CA TYR A 556 -0.21 12.60 2.46
C TYR A 556 0.52 13.62 3.34
N GLU A 557 0.03 13.81 4.57
CA GLU A 557 0.65 14.76 5.51
C GLU A 557 2.05 14.32 5.94
N TYR A 558 2.26 13.00 6.10
CA TYR A 558 3.57 12.43 6.45
C TYR A 558 4.61 12.74 5.37
N LEU A 559 4.30 12.51 4.10
CA LEU A 559 5.20 12.79 2.97
C LEU A 559 5.44 14.30 2.82
N LEU A 560 4.39 15.11 2.96
CA LEU A 560 4.47 16.57 2.87
C LEU A 560 5.36 17.17 3.97
N ASP A 561 5.21 16.71 5.22
CA ASP A 561 6.00 17.18 6.36
C ASP A 561 7.49 16.84 6.21
N LEU A 562 7.84 15.77 5.51
CA LEU A 562 9.21 15.39 5.18
C LEU A 562 9.77 16.09 3.93
N GLY A 563 8.97 16.91 3.26
CA GLY A 563 9.39 17.73 2.13
C GLY A 563 9.26 17.07 0.76
N VAL A 564 8.61 15.90 0.67
CA VAL A 564 8.28 15.26 -0.61
C VAL A 564 7.23 16.11 -1.35
N ASN A 565 7.40 16.29 -2.66
CA ASN A 565 6.48 17.07 -3.47
C ASN A 565 5.20 16.28 -3.77
N VAL A 566 4.22 16.36 -2.86
CA VAL A 566 2.92 15.69 -3.01
C VAL A 566 1.79 16.70 -3.12
N MET A 567 0.88 16.47 -4.05
CA MET A 567 -0.29 17.31 -4.29
C MET A 567 -1.58 16.54 -4.02
N SER A 568 -2.56 17.24 -3.43
CA SER A 568 -3.90 16.70 -3.23
C SER A 568 -4.75 16.96 -4.47
N HIS A 569 -5.39 15.90 -4.99
CA HIS A 569 -6.42 16.04 -6.02
C HIS A 569 -7.82 16.13 -5.39
N GLN A 570 -7.97 15.88 -4.10
CA GLN A 570 -9.25 15.83 -3.41
C GLN A 570 -10.03 17.15 -3.55
N GLY A 571 -11.20 17.06 -4.17
CA GLY A 571 -12.08 18.20 -4.42
C GLY A 571 -11.74 18.99 -5.69
N PHE A 572 -10.82 18.49 -6.50
CA PHE A 572 -10.50 19.06 -7.80
C PHE A 572 -11.13 18.21 -8.92
N GLY A 573 -12.28 18.67 -9.45
CA GLY A 573 -13.01 17.96 -10.50
C GLY A 573 -13.61 16.61 -10.04
N ASP A 574 -13.60 15.64 -10.96
CA ASP A 574 -14.07 14.28 -10.71
C ASP A 574 -13.03 13.48 -9.94
N SER A 575 -13.40 12.33 -9.34
CA SER A 575 -12.53 11.57 -8.45
C SER A 575 -11.34 10.96 -9.19
N PHE A 576 -10.13 11.28 -8.76
CA PHE A 576 -8.89 10.77 -9.34
C PHE A 576 -8.69 9.30 -8.98
N HIS A 577 -8.93 8.40 -9.94
CA HIS A 577 -9.03 6.98 -9.66
C HIS A 577 -7.83 6.14 -10.11
N HIS A 578 -6.71 6.78 -10.44
CA HIS A 578 -5.48 6.10 -10.81
C HIS A 578 -4.83 5.31 -9.66
N LYS A 579 -4.03 4.32 -9.99
CA LYS A 579 -3.18 3.52 -9.13
C LYS A 579 -1.93 3.13 -9.92
N TYR A 580 -1.07 4.12 -10.15
CA TYR A 580 0.20 3.86 -10.83
C TYR A 580 1.36 4.62 -10.19
N CYS A 581 2.54 4.11 -10.42
CA CYS A 581 3.80 4.76 -10.11
C CYS A 581 4.78 4.54 -11.26
N ILE A 582 5.58 5.54 -11.53
CA ILE A 582 6.59 5.57 -12.59
C ILE A 582 7.94 5.72 -11.92
N VAL A 583 8.94 4.99 -12.40
CA VAL A 583 10.33 5.08 -11.96
C VAL A 583 11.20 5.41 -13.17
N ASP A 584 12.08 6.40 -13.03
CA ASP A 584 13.17 6.73 -13.97
C ASP A 584 12.75 6.87 -15.44
N HIS A 585 11.57 7.44 -15.72
CA HIS A 585 10.99 7.49 -17.08
C HIS A 585 11.88 8.18 -18.11
N ALA A 586 12.74 9.10 -17.68
CA ALA A 586 13.60 9.89 -18.55
C ALA A 586 14.97 9.26 -18.77
N ASN A 587 15.39 8.35 -17.89
CA ASN A 587 16.72 7.72 -17.93
C ASN A 587 16.67 6.29 -18.47
N THR A 588 16.94 6.11 -19.76
CA THR A 588 16.97 4.78 -20.39
C THR A 588 18.21 3.94 -20.04
N ASP A 589 19.20 4.51 -19.36
CA ASP A 589 20.37 3.80 -18.86
C ASP A 589 20.13 3.21 -17.44
N SER A 590 19.08 3.67 -16.76
CA SER A 590 18.52 3.07 -15.55
C SER A 590 17.53 1.95 -15.92
N ASP A 591 16.60 1.62 -15.07
CA ASP A 591 15.52 0.65 -15.29
C ASP A 591 14.13 1.37 -15.31
N PRO A 592 13.80 2.06 -16.43
CA PRO A 592 12.50 2.74 -16.53
C PRO A 592 11.35 1.75 -16.42
N LEU A 593 10.52 1.92 -15.40
CA LEU A 593 9.39 1.03 -15.19
C LEU A 593 8.11 1.77 -14.79
N VAL A 594 6.99 1.08 -14.91
CA VAL A 594 5.70 1.51 -14.36
C VAL A 594 5.07 0.38 -13.55
N ILE A 595 4.57 0.74 -12.38
CA ILE A 595 3.77 -0.10 -11.50
C ILE A 595 2.32 0.29 -11.72
N THR A 596 1.43 -0.64 -12.07
CA THR A 596 0.02 -0.33 -12.33
C THR A 596 -0.89 -1.54 -12.12
N GLY A 597 -2.21 -1.31 -12.05
CA GLY A 597 -3.22 -2.35 -11.85
C GLY A 597 -4.43 -1.85 -11.09
N SER A 598 -5.06 -2.75 -10.33
CA SER A 598 -6.20 -2.41 -9.49
C SER A 598 -5.84 -2.06 -8.05
N HIS A 599 -4.60 -2.38 -7.62
CA HIS A 599 -4.12 -2.35 -6.25
C HIS A 599 -3.95 -0.91 -5.73
N ASN A 600 -4.78 -0.51 -4.76
CA ASN A 600 -4.55 0.71 -3.98
C ASN A 600 -3.38 0.50 -3.01
N TRP A 601 -2.59 1.51 -2.75
CA TRP A 601 -1.49 1.41 -1.80
C TRP A 601 -2.01 1.46 -0.35
N SER A 602 -2.65 0.37 0.07
CA SER A 602 -3.33 0.26 1.36
C SER A 602 -3.22 -1.14 1.96
N GLY A 603 -3.28 -1.22 3.28
CA GLY A 603 -3.28 -2.51 3.97
C GLY A 603 -4.45 -3.42 3.55
N ALA A 604 -5.62 -2.86 3.24
CA ALA A 604 -6.77 -3.66 2.78
C ALA A 604 -6.53 -4.29 1.40
N ALA A 605 -5.87 -3.57 0.49
CA ALA A 605 -5.49 -4.10 -0.81
C ALA A 605 -4.46 -5.23 -0.69
N GLU A 606 -3.52 -5.12 0.26
CA GLU A 606 -2.49 -6.14 0.51
C GLU A 606 -3.05 -7.41 1.16
N THR A 607 -3.98 -7.29 2.13
CA THR A 607 -4.30 -8.42 3.01
C THR A 607 -5.69 -9.01 2.83
N ASN A 608 -6.63 -8.29 2.18
CA ASN A 608 -8.03 -8.66 2.18
C ASN A 608 -8.68 -8.72 0.80
N ASN A 609 -8.26 -7.84 -0.11
CA ASN A 609 -8.89 -7.73 -1.43
C ASN A 609 -8.21 -8.63 -2.45
N ASP A 610 -8.98 -9.06 -3.47
CA ASP A 610 -8.39 -9.65 -4.68
C ASP A 610 -8.03 -8.52 -5.64
N GLU A 611 -6.74 -8.30 -5.81
CA GLU A 611 -6.17 -7.24 -6.66
C GLU A 611 -5.15 -7.82 -7.64
N ASN A 612 -4.81 -7.06 -8.65
CA ASN A 612 -3.67 -7.37 -9.53
C ASN A 612 -2.75 -6.16 -9.66
N THR A 613 -1.46 -6.45 -9.80
CA THR A 613 -0.40 -5.47 -10.06
C THR A 613 0.49 -5.97 -11.19
N MET A 614 0.79 -5.09 -12.13
CA MET A 614 1.80 -5.27 -13.18
C MET A 614 2.96 -4.34 -12.90
N ILE A 615 4.20 -4.82 -13.04
CA ILE A 615 5.43 -4.02 -13.10
C ILE A 615 6.00 -4.19 -14.48
N ILE A 616 6.11 -3.12 -15.23
CA ILE A 616 6.42 -3.13 -16.67
C ILE A 616 7.71 -2.37 -16.90
N HIS A 617 8.80 -3.07 -17.18
CA HIS A 617 10.13 -2.51 -17.42
C HIS A 617 10.26 -2.06 -18.89
N ASP A 618 9.55 -1.00 -19.24
CA ASP A 618 9.49 -0.48 -20.63
C ASP A 618 9.48 1.06 -20.62
N ALA A 619 10.57 1.65 -21.11
CA ALA A 619 10.74 3.11 -21.16
C ALA A 619 9.64 3.83 -21.94
N ASN A 620 9.09 3.21 -22.99
CA ASN A 620 8.01 3.79 -23.76
C ASN A 620 6.70 3.83 -22.97
N ILE A 621 6.38 2.76 -22.26
CA ILE A 621 5.20 2.70 -21.40
C ILE A 621 5.35 3.65 -20.21
N ALA A 622 6.53 3.68 -19.56
CA ALA A 622 6.82 4.62 -18.47
C ALA A 622 6.64 6.07 -18.93
N ASN A 623 7.18 6.45 -20.10
CA ASN A 623 7.01 7.79 -20.64
C ASN A 623 5.55 8.11 -21.02
N GLN A 624 4.74 7.13 -21.48
CA GLN A 624 3.33 7.36 -21.75
C GLN A 624 2.54 7.64 -20.46
N PHE A 625 2.85 6.96 -19.35
CA PHE A 625 2.27 7.29 -18.03
C PHE A 625 2.74 8.67 -17.55
N TYR A 626 3.99 9.02 -17.80
CA TYR A 626 4.50 10.36 -17.45
C TYR A 626 3.77 11.48 -18.18
N GLN A 627 3.37 11.30 -19.45
CA GLN A 627 2.58 12.29 -20.18
C GLN A 627 1.21 12.56 -19.53
N GLU A 628 0.61 11.55 -18.92
CA GLU A 628 -0.63 11.69 -18.14
C GLU A 628 -0.34 12.36 -16.79
N PHE A 629 0.66 11.89 -16.06
CA PHE A 629 1.08 12.44 -14.78
C PHE A 629 1.41 13.93 -14.88
N HIS A 630 2.24 14.30 -15.86
CA HIS A 630 2.62 15.69 -16.11
C HIS A 630 1.41 16.58 -16.43
N GLN A 631 0.43 16.06 -17.18
CA GLN A 631 -0.82 16.79 -17.44
C GLN A 631 -1.58 17.05 -16.13
N ARG A 632 -1.71 16.04 -15.26
CA ARG A 632 -2.41 16.21 -13.97
C ARG A 632 -1.68 17.14 -13.01
N MET A 633 -0.36 17.03 -12.91
CA MET A 633 0.46 17.94 -12.10
C MET A 633 0.27 19.38 -12.57
N ASN A 634 0.36 19.64 -13.88
CA ASN A 634 0.12 20.96 -14.46
C ASN A 634 -1.27 21.52 -14.14
N GLU A 635 -2.30 20.70 -14.18
CA GLU A 635 -3.66 21.12 -13.83
C GLU A 635 -3.78 21.51 -12.36
N LEU A 636 -3.13 20.76 -11.47
CA LEU A 636 -3.12 21.04 -10.03
C LEU A 636 -2.27 22.27 -9.69
N GLU A 637 -1.10 22.44 -10.31
CA GLU A 637 -0.23 23.60 -10.12
C GLU A 637 -0.84 24.90 -10.63
N ASN A 638 -1.55 24.81 -11.74
CA ASN A 638 -2.19 25.95 -12.37
C ASN A 638 -3.66 26.13 -11.95
N GLN A 639 -4.03 25.67 -10.75
CA GLN A 639 -5.38 25.88 -10.20
C GLN A 639 -5.71 27.36 -10.19
N VAL A 640 -6.43 27.79 -11.20
CA VAL A 640 -7.10 29.07 -11.20
C VAL A 640 -8.40 28.89 -10.44
N GLU A 641 -8.61 29.64 -9.35
CA GLU A 641 -9.88 29.62 -8.63
C GLU A 641 -11.03 29.73 -9.65
N PRO A 642 -11.99 28.79 -9.68
CA PRO A 642 -13.09 28.82 -10.64
C PRO A 642 -13.77 30.19 -10.62
N SER A 643 -13.90 30.81 -11.76
CA SER A 643 -14.55 32.08 -11.90
C SER A 643 -15.50 32.02 -13.10
N TYR A 644 -16.61 32.74 -13.03
CA TYR A 644 -17.68 32.56 -14.00
C TYR A 644 -18.06 33.90 -14.64
N ASN A 645 -18.36 33.88 -15.93
CA ASN A 645 -18.97 34.97 -16.65
C ASN A 645 -20.38 34.60 -17.09
N CYS A 646 -21.31 35.51 -16.91
CA CYS A 646 -22.65 35.39 -17.50
C CYS A 646 -22.59 35.69 -19.01
N VAL A 647 -22.78 34.67 -19.83
CA VAL A 647 -22.81 34.76 -21.30
C VAL A 647 -24.17 34.28 -21.79
N GLY A 648 -25.04 35.24 -22.16
CA GLY A 648 -26.43 34.93 -22.44
C GLY A 648 -27.21 34.59 -21.17
N GLU A 649 -27.72 33.37 -21.06
CA GLU A 649 -28.41 32.84 -19.87
C GLU A 649 -27.59 31.70 -19.19
N ALA A 650 -26.33 31.50 -19.59
CA ALA A 650 -25.44 30.45 -19.07
C ALA A 650 -24.22 31.05 -18.35
N CYS A 651 -23.85 30.44 -17.26
CA CYS A 651 -22.61 30.73 -16.56
C CYS A 651 -21.49 29.88 -17.14
N ILE A 652 -20.49 30.51 -17.70
CA ILE A 652 -19.34 29.86 -18.34
C ILE A 652 -18.09 30.26 -17.58
N ASP A 653 -17.34 29.22 -17.14
CA ASP A 653 -16.01 29.40 -16.59
C ASP A 653 -15.04 29.68 -17.76
N PRO A 654 -14.33 30.83 -17.77
CA PRO A 654 -13.29 31.09 -18.76
C PRO A 654 -12.02 30.25 -18.56
N MET A 655 -11.92 29.45 -17.49
CA MET A 655 -10.76 28.59 -17.15
C MET A 655 -9.44 29.36 -16.90
N ASP A 656 -9.49 30.68 -16.73
CA ASP A 656 -8.31 31.53 -16.54
C ASP A 656 -8.44 32.49 -15.33
N GLY A 657 -9.42 32.24 -14.45
CA GLY A 657 -9.70 33.09 -13.27
C GLY A 657 -10.20 34.50 -13.57
N SER A 658 -10.42 34.83 -14.84
CA SER A 658 -10.85 36.17 -15.28
C SER A 658 -12.35 36.39 -15.16
N GLY A 659 -13.11 35.39 -14.71
CA GLY A 659 -14.56 35.45 -14.56
C GLY A 659 -15.00 36.51 -13.54
N THR A 660 -16.13 37.12 -13.82
CA THR A 660 -16.69 38.18 -13.00
C THR A 660 -17.19 37.71 -11.63
N TYR A 661 -17.59 36.46 -11.55
CA TYR A 661 -18.15 35.83 -10.36
C TYR A 661 -17.24 34.72 -9.83
N SER A 662 -16.94 34.71 -8.54
CA SER A 662 -16.06 33.75 -7.87
C SER A 662 -16.74 32.42 -7.55
N SER A 663 -17.98 32.19 -7.98
CA SER A 663 -18.66 30.90 -7.85
C SER A 663 -19.78 30.78 -8.89
N LEU A 664 -20.09 29.53 -9.28
CA LEU A 664 -21.17 29.19 -10.20
C LEU A 664 -22.51 29.75 -9.69
N VAL A 665 -22.80 29.56 -8.39
CA VAL A 665 -24.03 30.05 -7.76
C VAL A 665 -24.16 31.56 -7.81
N ALA A 666 -23.06 32.30 -7.62
CA ALA A 666 -23.08 33.75 -7.73
C ALA A 666 -23.32 34.23 -9.17
N CYS A 667 -22.81 33.50 -10.14
CA CYS A 667 -23.06 33.74 -11.55
C CYS A 667 -24.48 33.39 -11.96
N GLU A 668 -24.98 32.23 -11.65
CA GLU A 668 -26.33 31.76 -11.96
C GLU A 668 -27.40 32.67 -11.39
N PHE A 669 -27.17 33.21 -10.21
CA PHE A 669 -28.05 34.16 -9.57
C PHE A 669 -28.28 35.46 -10.43
N VAL A 670 -27.26 35.87 -11.15
CA VAL A 670 -27.33 37.07 -12.01
C VAL A 670 -27.74 36.72 -13.44
N CYS A 671 -27.29 35.56 -13.92
CA CYS A 671 -27.43 35.15 -15.32
C CYS A 671 -28.83 34.65 -15.67
N THR A 672 -29.55 34.06 -14.74
CA THR A 672 -30.88 33.46 -14.98
C THR A 672 -32.07 34.39 -14.65
N SER A 673 -31.82 35.66 -14.33
CA SER A 673 -32.87 36.58 -13.90
C SER A 673 -33.65 37.20 -15.07
N THR A 674 -34.42 36.36 -15.78
CA THR A 674 -35.55 36.85 -16.61
C THR A 674 -36.76 35.91 -16.44
N SER A 675 -37.43 36.02 -15.32
CA SER A 675 -38.90 35.99 -15.12
C SER A 675 -39.25 35.78 -13.65
N ILE A 676 -40.15 36.60 -13.17
CA ILE A 676 -40.77 36.46 -11.84
C ILE A 676 -41.65 35.21 -11.89
N ASP A 677 -41.14 34.10 -11.28
CA ASP A 677 -42.03 33.07 -10.67
C ASP A 677 -41.22 32.18 -9.70
N GLU A 678 -41.69 32.20 -8.45
CA GLU A 678 -41.32 31.32 -7.32
C GLU A 678 -39.84 31.37 -6.81
N LEU A 679 -39.70 32.08 -5.69
CA LEU A 679 -38.60 32.03 -4.74
C LEU A 679 -38.16 30.57 -4.45
N LYS A 680 -37.09 30.10 -5.07
CA LYS A 680 -36.38 28.91 -4.63
C LYS A 680 -35.49 29.26 -3.45
N THR A 681 -35.54 28.43 -2.44
CA THR A 681 -34.92 28.45 -1.13
C THR A 681 -33.50 28.98 -1.12
N GLN A 682 -33.26 30.01 -0.30
CA GLN A 682 -31.97 30.58 0.03
C GLN A 682 -31.12 29.57 0.77
N GLU A 683 -29.87 29.30 0.34
CA GLU A 683 -28.92 28.55 1.18
C GLU A 683 -28.48 29.41 2.35
N ILE A 684 -28.89 28.99 3.54
CA ILE A 684 -28.49 29.58 4.81
C ILE A 684 -27.58 28.60 5.51
N GLN A 685 -26.37 29.02 5.87
CA GLN A 685 -25.36 28.17 6.53
C GLN A 685 -24.90 28.78 7.85
N VAL A 686 -24.55 27.90 8.79
CA VAL A 686 -24.00 28.27 10.11
C VAL A 686 -22.65 27.59 10.29
N TYR A 687 -21.57 28.39 10.42
CA TYR A 687 -20.22 27.84 10.64
C TYR A 687 -19.40 28.71 11.61
N PRO A 688 -18.42 28.12 12.32
CA PRO A 688 -18.20 26.68 12.44
C PRO A 688 -19.40 25.98 13.09
N ASN A 689 -19.58 24.71 12.78
CA ASN A 689 -20.57 23.86 13.40
C ASN A 689 -19.97 22.47 13.59
N PRO A 690 -19.59 22.06 14.83
CA PRO A 690 -19.89 22.70 16.12
C PRO A 690 -19.16 24.02 16.40
N ASN A 691 -19.69 24.81 17.35
CA ASN A 691 -19.12 26.08 17.78
C ASN A 691 -19.18 26.26 19.32
N ASN A 692 -18.55 27.31 19.84
CA ASN A 692 -18.52 27.67 21.27
C ASN A 692 -19.50 28.79 21.64
N GLY A 693 -20.59 28.96 20.89
CA GLY A 693 -21.52 30.07 21.01
C GLY A 693 -21.14 31.28 20.14
N THR A 694 -20.02 31.21 19.42
CA THR A 694 -19.60 32.18 18.40
C THR A 694 -19.65 31.49 17.04
N PHE A 695 -20.41 32.01 16.09
CA PHE A 695 -20.60 31.42 14.77
C PHE A 695 -20.97 32.48 13.76
N THR A 696 -20.81 32.18 12.50
CA THR A 696 -21.24 33.03 11.39
C THR A 696 -22.49 32.45 10.75
N LEU A 697 -23.51 33.25 10.59
CA LEU A 697 -24.67 32.97 9.74
C LEU A 697 -24.37 33.53 8.35
N GLN A 698 -24.27 32.67 7.38
CA GLN A 698 -24.09 33.03 5.97
C GLN A 698 -25.44 32.99 5.28
N VAL A 699 -25.82 34.09 4.61
CA VAL A 699 -27.12 34.25 3.95
C VAL A 699 -26.92 35.02 2.64
N VAL A 700 -27.57 34.58 1.58
CA VAL A 700 -27.67 35.36 0.34
C VAL A 700 -28.94 36.18 0.36
N GLY A 701 -28.81 37.52 0.36
CA GLY A 701 -29.95 38.44 0.39
C GLY A 701 -30.26 39.01 -1.01
N LEU A 702 -31.53 39.12 -1.29
CA LEU A 702 -32.02 39.70 -2.58
C LEU A 702 -32.22 41.20 -2.51
N GLU A 703 -32.55 41.75 -1.32
CA GLU A 703 -32.77 43.15 -1.04
C GLU A 703 -32.25 43.52 0.34
N SER A 704 -31.93 44.80 0.55
CA SER A 704 -31.55 45.29 1.87
C SER A 704 -32.76 45.28 2.80
N ALA A 705 -32.74 44.43 3.81
CA ALA A 705 -33.78 44.28 4.80
C ALA A 705 -33.24 44.00 6.20
N ASN A 706 -33.98 44.39 7.22
CA ASN A 706 -33.72 44.01 8.58
C ASN A 706 -34.65 42.85 8.93
N MET A 707 -34.10 41.62 9.05
CA MET A 707 -34.84 40.38 9.16
C MET A 707 -34.73 39.79 10.56
N GLU A 708 -35.83 39.34 11.12
CA GLU A 708 -35.90 38.65 12.41
C GLU A 708 -35.29 37.25 12.27
N TYR A 709 -34.49 36.82 13.25
CA TYR A 709 -34.11 35.43 13.43
C TYR A 709 -34.39 34.97 14.86
N LYS A 710 -34.61 33.65 15.01
CA LYS A 710 -34.80 33.01 16.30
C LYS A 710 -33.86 31.84 16.48
N ILE A 711 -33.31 31.69 17.68
CA ILE A 711 -32.57 30.49 18.07
C ILE A 711 -33.49 29.70 19.01
N VAL A 712 -33.77 28.47 18.66
CA VAL A 712 -34.63 27.59 19.43
C VAL A 712 -33.90 26.33 19.88
N ASP A 713 -34.25 25.77 21.03
CA ASP A 713 -33.73 24.49 21.51
C ASP A 713 -34.36 23.29 20.81
N ILE A 714 -33.93 22.07 21.17
CA ILE A 714 -34.46 20.82 20.61
C ILE A 714 -35.95 20.59 20.90
N GLN A 715 -36.53 21.30 21.86
CA GLN A 715 -37.96 21.24 22.23
C GLN A 715 -38.78 22.32 21.52
N GLY A 716 -38.13 23.14 20.68
CA GLY A 716 -38.79 24.26 19.97
C GLY A 716 -38.96 25.52 20.81
N LYS A 717 -38.40 25.57 22.02
CA LYS A 717 -38.47 26.76 22.88
C LYS A 717 -37.50 27.82 22.35
N THR A 718 -38.03 29.02 22.10
CA THR A 718 -37.18 30.17 21.68
C THR A 718 -36.26 30.62 22.84
N ILE A 719 -34.97 30.64 22.54
CA ILE A 719 -33.89 31.06 23.46
C ILE A 719 -33.46 32.50 23.16
N VAL A 720 -33.41 32.85 21.86
CA VAL A 720 -33.02 34.19 21.39
C VAL A 720 -33.99 34.60 20.27
N THR A 721 -34.42 35.86 20.28
CA THR A 721 -35.03 36.54 19.13
C THR A 721 -34.28 37.85 18.92
N ASP A 722 -33.79 38.08 17.70
CA ASP A 722 -33.02 39.25 17.36
C ASP A 722 -33.14 39.55 15.84
N TYR A 723 -32.50 40.62 15.37
CA TYR A 723 -32.61 41.05 13.97
C TYR A 723 -31.22 41.09 13.33
N ALA A 724 -31.13 40.70 12.05
CA ALA A 724 -29.96 40.79 11.23
C ALA A 724 -30.23 41.71 10.01
N THR A 725 -29.34 42.62 9.76
CA THR A 725 -29.40 43.50 8.55
C THR A 725 -28.79 42.71 7.41
N ILE A 726 -29.60 42.39 6.40
CA ILE A 726 -29.18 41.72 5.18
C ILE A 726 -29.06 42.76 4.09
N THR A 727 -28.03 42.68 3.26
CA THR A 727 -27.83 43.48 2.08
C THR A 727 -27.90 42.59 0.83
N ASN A 728 -28.04 43.18 -0.33
CA ASN A 728 -28.04 42.41 -1.57
C ASN A 728 -26.70 41.67 -1.73
N GLY A 729 -26.75 40.38 -2.06
CA GLY A 729 -25.60 39.49 -2.19
C GLY A 729 -25.29 38.67 -0.94
N LEU A 730 -24.08 38.15 -0.84
CA LEU A 730 -23.65 37.29 0.24
C LEU A 730 -23.40 38.05 1.55
N ASN A 731 -24.15 37.71 2.59
CA ASN A 731 -24.01 38.33 3.89
C ASN A 731 -23.37 37.30 4.86
N LYS A 732 -22.32 37.72 5.57
CA LYS A 732 -21.68 36.97 6.64
C LYS A 732 -21.90 37.70 7.96
N ILE A 733 -22.78 37.19 8.80
CA ILE A 733 -23.21 37.83 10.03
C ILE A 733 -22.59 37.09 11.20
N GLU A 734 -21.59 37.70 11.82
CA GLU A 734 -20.96 37.14 13.02
C GLU A 734 -21.93 37.24 14.21
N MET A 735 -22.18 36.12 14.84
CA MET A 735 -23.07 35.99 16.00
C MET A 735 -22.28 35.49 17.18
N LYS A 736 -22.39 36.19 18.30
CA LYS A 736 -21.85 35.77 19.58
C LYS A 736 -22.99 35.69 20.58
N LYS A 737 -23.42 34.46 20.90
CA LYS A 737 -24.57 34.20 21.78
C LYS A 737 -24.12 33.34 22.95
N ASN A 738 -24.57 33.70 24.16
CA ASN A 738 -24.26 32.94 25.36
C ASN A 738 -25.23 31.75 25.47
N LEU A 739 -24.93 30.67 24.75
CA LEU A 739 -25.71 29.43 24.73
C LEU A 739 -24.96 28.35 25.54
N LYS A 740 -25.71 27.50 26.22
CA LYS A 740 -25.13 26.31 26.87
C LYS A 740 -24.78 25.26 25.84
N ALA A 741 -23.82 24.37 26.16
CA ALA A 741 -23.55 23.23 25.31
C ALA A 741 -24.81 22.44 25.00
N GLY A 742 -25.08 22.19 23.73
CA GLY A 742 -26.30 21.55 23.28
C GLY A 742 -26.60 21.72 21.79
N LEU A 743 -27.69 21.13 21.36
CA LEU A 743 -28.22 21.20 20.00
C LEU A 743 -29.27 22.30 19.89
N TYR A 744 -29.09 23.16 18.89
CA TYR A 744 -29.98 24.29 18.62
C TYR A 744 -30.35 24.36 17.15
N PHE A 745 -31.40 25.14 16.85
CA PHE A 745 -31.79 25.53 15.50
C PHE A 745 -31.87 27.05 15.42
N ILE A 746 -31.41 27.60 14.31
CA ILE A 746 -31.66 28.98 13.95
C ILE A 746 -32.80 29.00 12.92
N GLU A 747 -33.81 29.78 13.21
CA GLU A 747 -34.96 30.03 12.31
C GLU A 747 -34.74 31.40 11.68
N PHE A 748 -34.61 31.45 10.36
CA PHE A 748 -34.38 32.67 9.60
C PHE A 748 -35.05 32.54 8.24
N ALA A 749 -35.81 33.54 7.80
CA ALA A 749 -36.46 33.58 6.48
C ALA A 749 -37.26 32.29 6.13
N ASN A 750 -37.99 31.71 7.11
CA ASN A 750 -38.76 30.46 7.03
C ASN A 750 -37.90 29.17 6.90
N GLU A 751 -36.58 29.28 6.97
CA GLU A 751 -35.68 28.14 7.02
C GLU A 751 -35.27 27.82 8.45
N ARG A 752 -34.94 26.55 8.70
CA ARG A 752 -34.53 26.06 10.02
C ARG A 752 -33.24 25.27 9.92
N ILE A 753 -32.16 25.84 10.41
CA ILE A 753 -30.79 25.30 10.30
C ILE A 753 -30.32 24.79 11.63
N LYS A 754 -29.85 23.55 11.66
CA LYS A 754 -29.30 22.86 12.82
C LYS A 754 -27.88 23.29 13.11
N PHE A 755 -27.52 23.58 14.36
CA PHE A 755 -26.15 23.76 14.79
C PHE A 755 -25.90 23.26 16.23
N VAL A 756 -24.62 22.98 16.56
CA VAL A 756 -24.20 22.43 17.84
C VAL A 756 -23.31 23.44 18.56
N VAL A 757 -23.57 23.65 19.83
CA VAL A 757 -22.70 24.42 20.74
C VAL A 757 -22.01 23.43 21.69
N GLN A 758 -20.67 23.51 21.79
CA GLN A 758 -19.82 22.68 22.65
C GLN A 758 -19.35 23.44 23.88
#